data_85af0374df72124e4b727e77fbfc8a45
#
_entry.id   85af0374df72124e4b727e77fbfc8a45
#
_cell.length_a   1.000
_cell.length_b   1.000
_cell.length_c   1.000
_cell.angle_alpha   90.00
_cell.angle_beta   90.00
_cell.angle_gamma   90.00
#
_symmetry.space_group_name_H-M   'P 1'
#
loop_
_entity.id
_entity.type
_entity.pdbx_description
1 polymer ?
#
loop_
_entity_poly.entity_id
_entity_poly.type
_entity_poly.pdbx_seq_one_letter_code
_entity_poly.pdbx_strand_id
1 'polypeptide(L)'
;MGEKNNSKPNLGYGFYKAAAVTFPIALGDVFENAKRIVKHIKRAAEENIQLLVFPELCLTGYTCGDMFLRKEFYEQAEYALRDIKAATNGNTVLVCIGMPVEDHGKLFNCAVYLQSGSIKGVVPKTYVPNYGEFYEKRWFVSSTCRTAETIKLLGCTVPFSEKLLLKGENDVVIATEICEDLWVDSPPSGLLSRAGATLIVNPSASNDVIGKRDYRRNLVKMQSGRCRAGYVYASSGAGESSTDLVFSGHCMVAENGKILAESKDIMEDEAMVVGVIDIERCVNDRRKYNSDVWVNVPDIVESQIFVSGFPHVLPDYVEPYPFVPKNAAERKNRCAEILNLQARGLMQRIRATGIENVVIGISGGLDSTLALLVCCLAFDKLGLPREQIHTITMPGFGTTKKTKSLADELMEHLDTTYKSVDIKAACEQHMKDIGHAFDVYDITYENIQARERTQILFDYANMINGLVIGTGDLSELALGWCTYNGDHMSNYAVNVGVPKTLVKYLVDAYADIYADDIGTRSTKGVLKDIVDLPISPELLPTDENGEMVQKTEESIGKYDLHDFFLYHYLRNGFGREKILALAAIAFPNVEVSEIEKTLDTFYWRFRTQQFKRSCIPDGVKIGSVALSPRGDLRLPSDLMKMY
;
A
#
# COMPACT_ATOMS: atom_id res chain seq x y z
N MET A 1 -11.36 -42.27 -10.95
CA MET A 1 -12.47 -41.39 -11.36
C MET A 1 -11.87 -39.99 -11.53
N GLY A 2 -12.05 -39.43 -12.70
CA GLY A 2 -11.26 -38.43 -13.36
C GLY A 2 -10.88 -37.18 -12.56
N GLU A 3 -9.62 -36.91 -12.53
CA GLU A 3 -9.02 -35.60 -12.27
C GLU A 3 -9.58 -34.62 -13.31
N LYS A 4 -10.48 -33.75 -12.88
CA LYS A 4 -10.81 -32.55 -13.65
C LYS A 4 -9.63 -31.58 -13.46
N ASN A 5 -8.68 -31.68 -14.36
CA ASN A 5 -7.67 -30.66 -14.59
C ASN A 5 -8.39 -29.38 -15.06
N ASN A 6 -8.98 -28.61 -14.13
CA ASN A 6 -9.41 -27.24 -14.35
C ASN A 6 -8.15 -26.36 -14.25
N SER A 7 -7.29 -26.45 -15.25
CA SER A 7 -6.31 -25.39 -15.49
C SER A 7 -7.10 -24.13 -15.87
N LYS A 8 -7.45 -23.31 -14.86
CA LYS A 8 -7.83 -21.91 -15.10
C LYS A 8 -6.73 -21.31 -15.96
N PRO A 9 -7.08 -20.53 -17.00
CA PRO A 9 -6.05 -19.82 -17.75
C PRO A 9 -5.18 -19.05 -16.73
N ASN A 10 -3.88 -19.21 -16.87
CA ASN A 10 -2.87 -18.62 -15.98
C ASN A 10 -2.86 -17.10 -16.24
N LEU A 11 -3.87 -16.41 -15.74
CA LEU A 11 -4.02 -14.97 -15.75
C LEU A 11 -2.93 -14.46 -14.81
N GLY A 12 -1.94 -13.75 -15.35
CA GLY A 12 -0.89 -13.14 -14.56
C GLY A 12 -1.48 -12.40 -13.35
N TYR A 13 -0.70 -12.19 -12.30
CA TYR A 13 -1.16 -11.58 -11.04
C TYR A 13 -1.58 -10.11 -11.14
N GLY A 14 -1.94 -9.62 -12.34
CA GLY A 14 -2.39 -8.24 -12.58
C GLY A 14 -1.27 -7.20 -12.53
N PHE A 15 -0.02 -7.62 -12.59
CA PHE A 15 1.13 -6.72 -12.70
C PHE A 15 1.43 -6.37 -14.16
N TYR A 16 1.83 -5.11 -14.37
CA TYR A 16 2.17 -4.56 -15.68
C TYR A 16 3.51 -3.82 -15.60
N LYS A 17 4.51 -4.30 -16.35
CA LYS A 17 5.87 -3.74 -16.33
C LYS A 17 5.99 -2.62 -17.36
N ALA A 18 6.19 -1.39 -16.88
CA ALA A 18 6.28 -0.21 -17.70
C ALA A 18 7.62 0.52 -17.49
N ALA A 19 8.10 1.18 -18.53
CA ALA A 19 9.30 1.99 -18.47
C ALA A 19 9.06 3.39 -19.05
N ALA A 20 9.61 4.41 -18.37
CA ALA A 20 9.78 5.76 -18.85
C ALA A 20 11.23 5.98 -19.26
N VAL A 21 11.45 6.54 -20.45
CA VAL A 21 12.79 6.75 -21.02
C VAL A 21 13.07 8.22 -21.19
N THR A 22 14.28 8.65 -20.88
CA THR A 22 14.91 9.86 -21.41
C THR A 22 16.22 9.48 -22.08
N PHE A 23 16.60 10.18 -23.12
CA PHE A 23 17.85 9.95 -23.85
C PHE A 23 18.33 11.25 -24.49
N PRO A 24 19.64 11.42 -24.77
CA PRO A 24 20.13 12.61 -25.43
C PRO A 24 19.45 12.80 -26.79
N ILE A 25 18.79 13.93 -27.00
CA ILE A 25 18.13 14.26 -28.26
C ILE A 25 19.17 14.76 -29.26
N ALA A 26 19.13 14.26 -30.49
CA ALA A 26 19.78 14.88 -31.62
C ALA A 26 18.82 15.91 -32.22
N LEU A 27 18.93 17.16 -31.79
CA LEU A 27 17.96 18.21 -32.11
C LEU A 27 17.80 18.41 -33.61
N GLY A 28 16.63 18.16 -34.16
CA GLY A 28 16.32 18.25 -35.58
C GLY A 28 16.76 17.06 -36.43
N ASP A 29 17.51 16.10 -35.89
CA ASP A 29 17.92 14.88 -36.63
C ASP A 29 16.98 13.70 -36.29
N VAL A 30 15.89 13.62 -37.03
CA VAL A 30 14.85 12.60 -36.84
C VAL A 30 15.34 11.16 -37.02
N PHE A 31 16.33 10.97 -37.91
CA PHE A 31 16.87 9.64 -38.20
C PHE A 31 17.78 9.14 -37.09
N GLU A 32 18.61 10.01 -36.53
CA GLU A 32 19.44 9.66 -35.36
C GLU A 32 18.58 9.39 -34.13
N ASN A 33 17.54 10.21 -33.88
CA ASN A 33 16.60 9.97 -32.80
C ASN A 33 15.85 8.64 -32.98
N ALA A 34 15.41 8.32 -34.21
CA ALA A 34 14.79 7.02 -34.50
C ALA A 34 15.71 5.84 -34.17
N LYS A 35 17.01 5.92 -34.51
CA LYS A 35 18.00 4.87 -34.18
C LYS A 35 18.13 4.69 -32.65
N ARG A 36 18.15 5.80 -31.88
CA ARG A 36 18.21 5.76 -30.41
C ARG A 36 16.95 5.14 -29.83
N ILE A 37 15.77 5.51 -30.33
CA ILE A 37 14.49 4.91 -29.94
C ILE A 37 14.49 3.40 -30.21
N VAL A 38 14.96 2.97 -31.42
CA VAL A 38 15.05 1.55 -31.78
C VAL A 38 15.98 0.77 -30.84
N LYS A 39 17.10 1.37 -30.39
CA LYS A 39 17.98 0.77 -29.37
C LYS A 39 17.24 0.47 -28.08
N HIS A 40 16.44 1.43 -27.60
CA HIS A 40 15.65 1.24 -26.38
C HIS A 40 14.51 0.22 -26.55
N ILE A 41 13.88 0.14 -27.72
CA ILE A 41 12.84 -0.88 -28.02
C ILE A 41 13.44 -2.29 -27.92
N LYS A 42 14.62 -2.52 -28.49
CA LYS A 42 15.33 -3.80 -28.40
C LYS A 42 15.63 -4.17 -26.96
N ARG A 43 16.20 -3.24 -26.20
CA ARG A 43 16.47 -3.42 -24.77
C ARG A 43 15.20 -3.72 -23.98
N ALA A 44 14.10 -2.99 -24.25
CA ALA A 44 12.83 -3.21 -23.59
C ALA A 44 12.26 -4.62 -23.85
N ALA A 45 12.43 -5.14 -25.08
CA ALA A 45 12.02 -6.49 -25.42
C ALA A 45 12.85 -7.56 -24.67
N GLU A 46 14.16 -7.36 -24.56
CA GLU A 46 15.07 -8.23 -23.80
C GLU A 46 14.75 -8.24 -22.30
N GLU A 47 14.37 -7.09 -21.74
CA GLU A 47 14.00 -6.92 -20.33
C GLU A 47 12.51 -7.24 -20.04
N ASN A 48 11.76 -7.74 -21.02
CA ASN A 48 10.33 -8.07 -20.91
C ASN A 48 9.47 -6.88 -20.42
N ILE A 49 9.76 -5.68 -20.90
CA ILE A 49 8.95 -4.48 -20.65
C ILE A 49 7.72 -4.53 -21.56
N GLN A 50 6.54 -4.28 -21.01
CA GLN A 50 5.28 -4.34 -21.73
C GLN A 50 4.88 -2.97 -22.32
N LEU A 51 5.27 -1.86 -21.66
CA LEU A 51 5.04 -0.50 -22.12
C LEU A 51 6.33 0.32 -22.02
N LEU A 52 6.71 0.94 -23.13
CA LEU A 52 7.87 1.83 -23.22
C LEU A 52 7.41 3.22 -23.64
N VAL A 53 7.63 4.21 -22.78
CA VAL A 53 7.19 5.60 -22.99
C VAL A 53 8.38 6.51 -23.18
N PHE A 54 8.38 7.23 -24.30
CA PHE A 54 9.37 8.23 -24.66
C PHE A 54 8.82 9.65 -24.45
N PRO A 55 9.70 10.67 -24.41
CA PRO A 55 9.29 12.06 -24.22
C PRO A 55 8.41 12.64 -25.33
N GLU A 56 7.78 13.76 -25.02
CA GLU A 56 7.09 14.62 -25.96
C GLU A 56 8.03 15.07 -27.07
N LEU A 57 7.57 14.98 -28.33
CA LEU A 57 8.33 15.35 -29.55
C LEU A 57 9.74 14.74 -29.63
N CYS A 58 9.99 13.61 -28.98
CA CYS A 58 11.31 12.97 -28.90
C CYS A 58 11.90 12.56 -30.25
N LEU A 59 11.06 12.40 -31.28
CA LEU A 59 11.53 12.05 -32.63
C LEU A 59 12.20 13.24 -33.34
N THR A 60 11.76 14.47 -33.03
CA THR A 60 12.30 15.70 -33.61
C THR A 60 13.21 16.47 -32.66
N GLY A 61 12.96 16.40 -31.39
CA GLY A 61 13.27 17.35 -30.34
C GLY A 61 12.15 18.37 -30.16
N TYR A 62 11.93 18.79 -28.93
CA TYR A 62 10.89 19.76 -28.56
C TYR A 62 11.27 21.19 -28.99
N THR A 63 12.55 21.54 -28.88
CA THR A 63 13.07 22.90 -29.06
C THR A 63 13.46 23.23 -30.52
N CYS A 64 12.86 22.56 -31.51
CA CYS A 64 13.17 22.77 -32.95
C CYS A 64 12.64 24.09 -33.52
N GLY A 65 11.83 24.83 -32.79
CA GLY A 65 11.37 26.17 -33.19
C GLY A 65 10.64 26.18 -34.54
N ASP A 66 10.93 27.18 -35.40
CA ASP A 66 10.27 27.36 -36.70
C ASP A 66 10.58 26.26 -37.72
N MET A 67 11.42 25.26 -37.38
CA MET A 67 11.55 24.05 -38.23
C MET A 67 10.21 23.32 -38.34
N PHE A 68 9.38 23.38 -37.35
CA PHE A 68 8.02 22.81 -37.39
C PHE A 68 7.12 23.43 -38.49
N LEU A 69 7.43 24.62 -38.97
CA LEU A 69 6.73 25.25 -40.11
C LEU A 69 7.20 24.71 -41.46
N ARG A 70 8.20 23.83 -41.49
CA ARG A 70 8.78 23.24 -42.72
C ARG A 70 8.16 21.89 -43.02
N LYS A 71 7.49 21.79 -44.16
CA LYS A 71 6.84 20.55 -44.59
C LYS A 71 7.82 19.35 -44.63
N GLU A 72 9.00 19.55 -45.17
CA GLU A 72 10.04 18.53 -45.19
C GLU A 72 10.36 17.94 -43.81
N PHE A 73 10.29 18.76 -42.77
CA PHE A 73 10.69 18.35 -41.43
C PHE A 73 9.72 17.33 -40.81
N TYR A 74 8.41 17.59 -40.86
CA TYR A 74 7.44 16.66 -40.34
C TYR A 74 7.21 15.44 -41.27
N GLU A 75 7.42 15.59 -42.59
CA GLU A 75 7.45 14.45 -43.51
C GLU A 75 8.65 13.51 -43.27
N GLN A 76 9.83 14.05 -42.94
CA GLN A 76 10.97 13.26 -42.49
C GLN A 76 10.70 12.54 -41.18
N ALA A 77 10.00 13.17 -40.22
CA ALA A 77 9.59 12.52 -38.97
C ALA A 77 8.64 11.35 -39.24
N GLU A 78 7.65 11.52 -40.14
CA GLU A 78 6.79 10.42 -40.57
C GLU A 78 7.59 9.30 -41.27
N TYR A 79 8.57 9.65 -42.09
CA TYR A 79 9.41 8.65 -42.73
C TYR A 79 10.24 7.86 -41.71
N ALA A 80 10.87 8.53 -40.73
CA ALA A 80 11.67 7.91 -39.69
C ALA A 80 10.83 6.97 -38.79
N LEU A 81 9.54 7.24 -38.64
CA LEU A 81 8.59 6.37 -37.89
C LEU A 81 8.55 4.94 -38.49
N ARG A 82 8.89 4.73 -39.78
CA ARG A 82 8.94 3.39 -40.39
C ARG A 82 9.93 2.46 -39.72
N ASP A 83 11.09 2.98 -39.34
CA ASP A 83 12.15 2.20 -38.69
C ASP A 83 11.71 1.83 -37.26
N ILE A 84 11.07 2.74 -36.56
CA ILE A 84 10.53 2.50 -35.21
C ILE A 84 9.40 1.46 -35.30
N LYS A 85 8.48 1.61 -36.25
CA LYS A 85 7.40 0.63 -36.48
C LYS A 85 7.99 -0.75 -36.80
N ALA A 86 9.00 -0.83 -37.66
CA ALA A 86 9.68 -2.09 -37.99
C ALA A 86 10.34 -2.73 -36.76
N ALA A 87 10.92 -1.93 -35.88
CA ALA A 87 11.56 -2.42 -34.64
C ALA A 87 10.58 -3.05 -33.65
N THR A 88 9.26 -2.78 -33.76
CA THR A 88 8.23 -3.44 -32.94
C THR A 88 7.79 -4.78 -33.52
N ASN A 89 8.23 -5.18 -34.70
CA ASN A 89 7.97 -6.50 -35.27
C ASN A 89 8.63 -7.60 -34.43
N GLY A 90 7.91 -8.69 -34.21
CA GLY A 90 8.44 -9.86 -33.52
C GLY A 90 8.56 -9.70 -31.99
N ASN A 91 8.12 -8.57 -31.43
CA ASN A 91 8.00 -8.39 -30.00
C ASN A 91 6.63 -7.81 -29.63
N THR A 92 6.30 -7.80 -28.33
CA THR A 92 4.99 -7.40 -27.80
C THR A 92 5.03 -6.07 -27.06
N VAL A 93 6.17 -5.37 -27.06
CA VAL A 93 6.32 -4.07 -26.39
C VAL A 93 5.38 -3.06 -27.03
N LEU A 94 4.52 -2.44 -26.23
CA LEU A 94 3.76 -1.27 -26.62
C LEU A 94 4.65 -0.04 -26.47
N VAL A 95 4.89 0.66 -27.57
CA VAL A 95 5.78 1.81 -27.61
C VAL A 95 4.96 3.09 -27.80
N CYS A 96 5.19 4.10 -26.94
CA CYS A 96 4.64 5.43 -27.04
C CYS A 96 5.75 6.43 -27.35
N ILE A 97 5.68 7.12 -28.50
CA ILE A 97 6.64 8.15 -28.89
C ILE A 97 5.96 9.51 -29.12
N GLY A 98 6.67 10.60 -28.87
CA GLY A 98 6.24 11.96 -29.20
C GLY A 98 6.72 12.39 -30.58
N MET A 99 5.81 12.88 -31.44
CA MET A 99 6.16 13.43 -32.77
C MET A 99 5.11 14.43 -33.28
N PRO A 100 5.48 15.35 -34.17
CA PRO A 100 4.51 16.18 -34.87
C PRO A 100 3.73 15.36 -35.90
N VAL A 101 2.41 15.62 -36.01
CA VAL A 101 1.55 14.98 -37.03
C VAL A 101 0.73 16.05 -37.71
N GLU A 102 0.72 16.07 -39.04
CA GLU A 102 -0.03 17.02 -39.84
C GLU A 102 -1.38 16.44 -40.26
N ASP A 103 -2.43 17.24 -40.16
CA ASP A 103 -3.77 16.93 -40.65
C ASP A 103 -4.44 18.20 -41.23
N HIS A 104 -4.81 18.15 -42.51
CA HIS A 104 -5.49 19.26 -43.22
C HIS A 104 -4.80 20.64 -43.07
N GLY A 105 -3.47 20.69 -43.17
CA GLY A 105 -2.67 21.90 -43.04
C GLY A 105 -2.48 22.39 -41.61
N LYS A 106 -2.87 21.62 -40.60
CA LYS A 106 -2.65 21.91 -39.16
C LYS A 106 -1.67 20.90 -38.59
N LEU A 107 -0.75 21.37 -37.76
CA LEU A 107 0.22 20.53 -37.10
C LEU A 107 -0.22 20.27 -35.66
N PHE A 108 -0.20 19.01 -35.23
CA PHE A 108 -0.54 18.55 -33.88
C PHE A 108 0.71 17.97 -33.20
N ASN A 109 0.88 18.28 -31.93
CA ASN A 109 1.83 17.61 -31.05
C ASN A 109 1.19 16.32 -30.54
N CYS A 110 1.74 15.16 -30.90
CA CYS A 110 1.07 13.89 -30.71
C CYS A 110 1.94 12.84 -29.99
N ALA A 111 1.25 11.98 -29.25
CA ALA A 111 1.75 10.69 -28.82
C ALA A 111 1.27 9.60 -29.80
N VAL A 112 2.20 8.85 -30.38
CA VAL A 112 1.93 7.78 -31.34
C VAL A 112 2.26 6.44 -30.71
N TYR A 113 1.31 5.50 -30.80
CA TYR A 113 1.43 4.16 -30.23
C TYR A 113 1.72 3.12 -31.32
N LEU A 114 2.73 2.30 -31.05
CA LEU A 114 3.20 1.24 -31.96
C LEU A 114 3.31 -0.08 -31.21
N GLN A 115 2.86 -1.17 -31.83
CA GLN A 115 3.00 -2.52 -31.29
C GLN A 115 2.95 -3.54 -32.40
N SER A 116 3.82 -4.54 -32.36
CA SER A 116 3.84 -5.68 -33.31
C SER A 116 3.73 -5.24 -34.77
N GLY A 117 4.52 -4.25 -35.17
CA GLY A 117 4.56 -3.70 -36.53
C GLY A 117 3.32 -2.92 -36.96
N SER A 118 2.46 -2.51 -36.02
CA SER A 118 1.23 -1.75 -36.30
C SER A 118 1.16 -0.46 -35.48
N ILE A 119 0.57 0.58 -36.06
CA ILE A 119 0.20 1.80 -35.34
C ILE A 119 -1.14 1.52 -34.66
N LYS A 120 -1.19 1.68 -33.33
CA LYS A 120 -2.38 1.43 -32.52
C LYS A 120 -3.27 2.65 -32.37
N GLY A 121 -2.70 3.84 -32.51
CA GLY A 121 -3.43 5.10 -32.48
C GLY A 121 -2.53 6.29 -32.25
N VAL A 122 -3.10 7.46 -32.39
CA VAL A 122 -2.46 8.76 -32.27
C VAL A 122 -3.29 9.62 -31.31
N VAL A 123 -2.63 10.19 -30.31
CA VAL A 123 -3.27 11.06 -29.30
C VAL A 123 -2.70 12.47 -29.46
N PRO A 124 -3.48 13.45 -29.93
CA PRO A 124 -3.07 14.85 -30.01
C PRO A 124 -3.18 15.52 -28.64
N LYS A 125 -2.24 16.44 -28.34
CA LYS A 125 -2.22 17.26 -27.12
C LYS A 125 -3.44 18.15 -27.02
N THR A 126 -4.05 18.20 -25.83
CA THR A 126 -5.26 18.98 -25.58
C THR A 126 -4.94 20.43 -25.24
N TYR A 127 -4.10 20.64 -24.24
CA TYR A 127 -3.72 21.97 -23.77
C TYR A 127 -2.34 22.36 -24.33
N VAL A 128 -2.34 23.29 -25.27
CA VAL A 128 -1.12 23.78 -25.92
C VAL A 128 -0.67 25.04 -25.18
N PRO A 129 0.47 25.03 -24.45
CA PRO A 129 0.92 26.16 -23.66
C PRO A 129 1.34 27.36 -24.52
N ASN A 130 1.04 28.57 -24.04
CA ASN A 130 1.41 29.82 -24.70
C ASN A 130 1.57 30.93 -23.67
N TYR A 131 2.50 30.76 -22.76
CA TYR A 131 2.83 31.69 -21.67
C TYR A 131 4.29 31.49 -21.23
N GLY A 132 4.90 32.56 -20.67
CA GLY A 132 6.28 32.55 -20.22
C GLY A 132 7.22 32.10 -21.33
N GLU A 133 8.00 31.08 -21.06
CA GLU A 133 8.95 30.46 -22.00
C GLU A 133 8.29 29.53 -23.03
N PHE A 134 7.00 29.22 -22.90
CA PHE A 134 6.28 28.34 -23.80
C PHE A 134 5.43 29.11 -24.81
N TYR A 135 5.62 28.82 -26.09
CA TYR A 135 4.90 29.42 -27.21
C TYR A 135 4.53 28.37 -28.27
N GLU A 136 4.09 27.18 -27.84
CA GLU A 136 3.74 26.07 -28.73
C GLU A 136 2.62 26.41 -29.73
N LYS A 137 1.69 27.31 -29.36
CA LYS A 137 0.61 27.76 -30.27
C LYS A 137 1.12 28.43 -31.54
N ARG A 138 2.40 28.78 -31.62
CA ARG A 138 3.04 29.25 -32.85
C ARG A 138 3.06 28.16 -33.92
N TRP A 139 3.15 26.90 -33.52
CA TRP A 139 3.35 25.77 -34.44
C TRP A 139 2.21 24.76 -34.36
N PHE A 140 1.67 24.49 -33.16
CA PHE A 140 0.73 23.42 -32.91
C PHE A 140 -0.66 23.93 -32.54
N VAL A 141 -1.66 23.16 -32.94
CA VAL A 141 -3.06 23.38 -32.56
C VAL A 141 -3.52 22.36 -31.50
N SER A 142 -4.56 22.72 -30.74
CA SER A 142 -5.21 21.82 -29.79
C SER A 142 -5.89 20.65 -30.48
N SER A 143 -6.01 19.52 -29.78
CA SER A 143 -6.81 18.36 -30.20
C SER A 143 -8.24 18.72 -30.58
N THR A 144 -8.80 19.78 -30.01
CA THR A 144 -10.14 20.29 -30.34
C THR A 144 -10.27 20.80 -31.77
N CYS A 145 -9.16 21.03 -32.47
CA CYS A 145 -9.11 21.45 -33.87
C CYS A 145 -9.10 20.29 -34.88
N ARG A 146 -9.07 19.03 -34.43
CA ARG A 146 -9.16 17.87 -35.30
C ARG A 146 -10.54 17.78 -35.96
N THR A 147 -10.56 17.26 -37.18
CA THR A 147 -11.79 17.19 -37.99
C THR A 147 -12.35 15.77 -38.09
N ALA A 148 -11.59 14.75 -37.66
CA ALA A 148 -11.99 13.34 -37.71
C ALA A 148 -11.42 12.57 -36.53
N GLU A 149 -11.98 11.39 -36.27
CA GLU A 149 -11.50 10.44 -35.24
C GLU A 149 -10.43 9.48 -35.78
N THR A 150 -10.06 9.61 -37.04
CA THR A 150 -9.00 8.82 -37.68
C THR A 150 -8.11 9.71 -38.52
N ILE A 151 -6.87 9.28 -38.68
CA ILE A 151 -5.87 9.95 -39.49
C ILE A 151 -5.11 8.94 -40.35
N LYS A 152 -4.59 9.37 -41.49
CA LYS A 152 -3.64 8.56 -42.31
C LYS A 152 -2.21 8.83 -41.85
N LEU A 153 -1.53 7.76 -41.41
CA LEU A 153 -0.12 7.81 -41.01
C LEU A 153 0.62 6.59 -41.59
N LEU A 154 1.71 6.80 -42.29
CA LEU A 154 2.42 5.77 -43.06
C LEU A 154 1.49 4.95 -44.00
N GLY A 155 0.49 5.60 -44.58
CA GLY A 155 -0.48 4.98 -45.48
C GLY A 155 -1.56 4.15 -44.80
N CYS A 156 -1.55 4.03 -43.46
CA CYS A 156 -2.57 3.34 -42.67
C CYS A 156 -3.58 4.33 -42.08
N THR A 157 -4.87 3.99 -42.09
CA THR A 157 -5.89 4.75 -41.35
C THR A 157 -5.91 4.24 -39.90
N VAL A 158 -5.66 5.13 -38.94
CA VAL A 158 -5.51 4.81 -37.52
C VAL A 158 -6.36 5.73 -36.66
N PRO A 159 -6.77 5.31 -35.44
CA PRO A 159 -7.47 6.18 -34.48
C PRO A 159 -6.69 7.47 -34.18
N PHE A 160 -7.40 8.60 -34.13
CA PHE A 160 -6.86 9.93 -33.84
C PHE A 160 -7.78 10.66 -32.87
N SER A 161 -7.50 10.59 -31.57
CA SER A 161 -8.34 11.17 -30.54
C SER A 161 -7.58 11.40 -29.24
N GLU A 162 -7.85 12.55 -28.58
CA GLU A 162 -7.42 12.82 -27.21
C GLU A 162 -8.15 11.93 -26.18
N LYS A 163 -9.26 11.32 -26.60
CA LYS A 163 -10.04 10.38 -25.78
C LYS A 163 -9.79 8.92 -26.20
N LEU A 164 -8.61 8.61 -26.73
CA LEU A 164 -8.24 7.26 -27.12
C LEU A 164 -7.96 6.41 -25.87
N LEU A 165 -8.64 5.26 -25.77
CA LEU A 165 -8.34 4.20 -24.81
C LEU A 165 -7.72 2.99 -25.54
N LEU A 166 -6.51 2.61 -25.14
CA LEU A 166 -5.87 1.39 -25.61
C LEU A 166 -6.23 0.25 -24.67
N LYS A 167 -7.06 -0.67 -25.13
CA LYS A 167 -7.61 -1.77 -24.32
C LYS A 167 -6.80 -3.04 -24.49
N GLY A 168 -6.29 -3.57 -23.40
CA GLY A 168 -5.65 -4.86 -23.31
C GLY A 168 -6.43 -5.84 -22.44
N GLU A 169 -5.85 -7.00 -22.21
CA GLU A 169 -6.35 -8.00 -21.28
C GLU A 169 -6.07 -7.61 -19.82
N ASN A 170 -6.69 -8.30 -18.86
CA ASN A 170 -6.44 -8.18 -17.42
C ASN A 170 -6.62 -6.74 -16.87
N ASP A 171 -7.71 -6.08 -17.28
CA ASP A 171 -8.03 -4.70 -16.87
C ASP A 171 -6.98 -3.64 -17.26
N VAL A 172 -6.07 -3.95 -18.16
CA VAL A 172 -5.13 -2.97 -18.70
C VAL A 172 -5.84 -2.07 -19.70
N VAL A 173 -6.07 -0.83 -19.31
CA VAL A 173 -6.65 0.21 -20.18
C VAL A 173 -5.77 1.45 -20.08
N ILE A 174 -5.11 1.82 -21.18
CA ILE A 174 -4.14 2.91 -21.22
C ILE A 174 -4.79 4.14 -21.83
N ALA A 175 -4.60 5.30 -21.18
CA ALA A 175 -4.95 6.61 -21.68
C ALA A 175 -3.74 7.53 -21.64
N THR A 176 -3.79 8.62 -22.40
CA THR A 176 -2.65 9.55 -22.56
C THR A 176 -3.09 10.98 -22.27
N GLU A 177 -2.22 11.71 -21.61
CA GLU A 177 -2.20 13.16 -21.54
C GLU A 177 -0.77 13.63 -21.82
N ILE A 178 -0.56 14.78 -22.44
CA ILE A 178 0.76 15.22 -22.89
C ILE A 178 1.17 16.49 -22.16
N CYS A 179 2.25 16.39 -21.38
CA CYS A 179 2.95 17.49 -20.72
C CYS A 179 1.98 18.47 -20.00
N GLU A 180 1.66 19.60 -20.63
CA GLU A 180 0.77 20.66 -20.11
C GLU A 180 -0.60 20.14 -19.65
N ASP A 181 -1.07 19.06 -20.27
CA ASP A 181 -2.35 18.44 -19.89
C ASP A 181 -2.41 18.05 -18.41
N LEU A 182 -1.24 17.73 -17.78
CA LEU A 182 -1.16 17.44 -16.33
C LEU A 182 -1.20 18.72 -15.46
N TRP A 183 -0.80 19.88 -16.00
CA TRP A 183 -0.59 21.11 -15.21
C TRP A 183 -1.85 21.96 -15.07
N VAL A 184 -2.88 21.69 -15.87
CA VAL A 184 -4.17 22.37 -15.79
C VAL A 184 -4.96 21.93 -14.56
N ASP A 185 -5.98 22.70 -14.19
CA ASP A 185 -6.86 22.41 -13.04
C ASP A 185 -7.66 21.11 -13.20
N SER A 186 -7.99 20.73 -14.43
CA SER A 186 -8.78 19.55 -14.78
C SER A 186 -8.05 18.71 -15.84
N PRO A 187 -7.01 17.91 -15.46
CA PRO A 187 -6.28 17.06 -16.38
C PRO A 187 -7.19 16.04 -17.09
N PRO A 188 -6.96 15.76 -18.39
CA PRO A 188 -7.74 14.77 -19.15
C PRO A 188 -7.78 13.38 -18.50
N SER A 189 -6.71 12.99 -17.82
CA SER A 189 -6.63 11.70 -17.10
C SER A 189 -7.75 11.51 -16.07
N GLY A 190 -8.24 12.58 -15.45
CA GLY A 190 -9.38 12.51 -14.54
C GLY A 190 -10.66 12.02 -15.23
N LEU A 191 -10.94 12.49 -16.43
CA LEU A 191 -12.06 12.05 -17.25
C LEU A 191 -11.83 10.63 -17.79
N LEU A 192 -10.63 10.37 -18.33
CA LEU A 192 -10.26 9.11 -18.94
C LEU A 192 -10.22 7.96 -17.92
N SER A 193 -9.82 8.22 -16.68
CA SER A 193 -9.89 7.22 -15.62
C SER A 193 -11.34 6.84 -15.26
N ARG A 194 -12.27 7.79 -15.30
CA ARG A 194 -13.71 7.52 -15.16
C ARG A 194 -14.26 6.73 -16.35
N ALA A 195 -13.69 6.90 -17.54
CA ALA A 195 -14.01 6.08 -18.72
C ALA A 195 -13.39 4.67 -18.67
N GLY A 196 -12.60 4.36 -17.63
CA GLY A 196 -12.04 3.03 -17.41
C GLY A 196 -10.53 2.93 -17.50
N ALA A 197 -9.78 3.99 -17.85
CA ALA A 197 -8.33 3.93 -17.93
C ALA A 197 -7.70 3.57 -16.56
N THR A 198 -6.89 2.52 -16.53
CA THR A 198 -6.19 2.02 -15.33
C THR A 198 -4.71 2.39 -15.32
N LEU A 199 -4.21 2.89 -16.44
CA LEU A 199 -2.84 3.35 -16.62
C LEU A 199 -2.83 4.62 -17.45
N ILE A 200 -2.18 5.67 -16.94
CA ILE A 200 -2.02 6.96 -17.61
C ILE A 200 -0.57 7.09 -18.10
N VAL A 201 -0.40 7.54 -19.32
CA VAL A 201 0.89 7.81 -19.96
C VAL A 201 1.02 9.31 -20.20
N ASN A 202 2.15 9.87 -19.81
CA ASN A 202 2.43 11.30 -20.01
C ASN A 202 3.83 11.52 -20.63
N PRO A 203 3.93 11.60 -21.97
CA PRO A 203 5.09 12.17 -22.64
C PRO A 203 5.19 13.66 -22.35
N SER A 204 6.37 14.12 -21.94
CA SER A 204 6.59 15.52 -21.55
C SER A 204 7.89 16.09 -22.13
N ALA A 205 7.94 17.42 -22.22
CA ALA A 205 9.14 18.20 -22.40
C ALA A 205 9.12 19.35 -21.39
N SER A 206 9.39 19.03 -20.14
CA SER A 206 9.30 19.96 -19.03
C SER A 206 10.69 20.52 -18.72
N ASN A 207 10.85 21.83 -18.84
CA ASN A 207 12.06 22.52 -18.39
C ASN A 207 12.22 22.39 -16.87
N ASP A 208 13.43 22.62 -16.38
CA ASP A 208 13.71 22.60 -14.96
C ASP A 208 14.10 24.00 -14.42
N VAL A 209 13.58 24.29 -13.25
CA VAL A 209 13.93 25.45 -12.42
C VAL A 209 13.93 25.00 -10.96
N ILE A 210 14.55 25.77 -10.09
CA ILE A 210 14.66 25.41 -8.66
C ILE A 210 13.28 25.09 -8.06
N GLY A 211 13.18 23.89 -7.46
CA GLY A 211 11.94 23.40 -6.81
C GLY A 211 10.93 22.74 -7.74
N LYS A 212 11.04 22.89 -9.08
CA LYS A 212 10.08 22.33 -10.05
C LYS A 212 10.08 20.80 -10.06
N ARG A 213 11.22 20.15 -9.79
CA ARG A 213 11.33 18.69 -9.71
C ARG A 213 10.40 18.11 -8.63
N ASP A 214 10.40 18.70 -7.43
CA ASP A 214 9.54 18.24 -6.34
C ASP A 214 8.07 18.53 -6.62
N TYR A 215 7.76 19.69 -7.19
CA TYR A 215 6.40 20.03 -7.62
C TYR A 215 5.86 19.02 -8.65
N ARG A 216 6.65 18.71 -9.68
CA ARG A 216 6.33 17.72 -10.73
C ARG A 216 6.12 16.33 -10.14
N ARG A 217 6.99 15.89 -9.23
CA ARG A 217 6.84 14.62 -8.50
C ARG A 217 5.51 14.58 -7.75
N ASN A 218 5.14 15.66 -7.07
CA ASN A 218 3.89 15.75 -6.34
C ASN A 218 2.68 15.74 -7.29
N LEU A 219 2.72 16.41 -8.44
CA LEU A 219 1.65 16.33 -9.45
C LEU A 219 1.43 14.90 -9.93
N VAL A 220 2.47 14.20 -10.36
CA VAL A 220 2.39 12.81 -10.82
C VAL A 220 1.85 11.90 -9.72
N LYS A 221 2.40 12.02 -8.51
CA LYS A 221 1.96 11.25 -7.35
C LYS A 221 0.49 11.48 -7.03
N MET A 222 0.06 12.72 -6.97
CA MET A 222 -1.32 13.08 -6.64
C MET A 222 -2.29 12.69 -7.74
N GLN A 223 -1.92 12.86 -9.01
CA GLN A 223 -2.78 12.48 -10.13
C GLN A 223 -2.96 10.97 -10.22
N SER A 224 -1.89 10.18 -10.05
CA SER A 224 -2.03 8.72 -9.99
C SER A 224 -2.95 8.27 -8.85
N GLY A 225 -2.90 8.94 -7.69
CA GLY A 225 -3.77 8.68 -6.53
C GLY A 225 -5.23 9.07 -6.77
N ARG A 226 -5.47 10.24 -7.38
CA ARG A 226 -6.82 10.70 -7.75
C ARG A 226 -7.48 9.78 -8.76
N CYS A 227 -6.73 9.36 -9.78
CA CYS A 227 -7.20 8.45 -10.82
C CYS A 227 -7.28 6.99 -10.35
N ARG A 228 -6.68 6.64 -9.20
CA ARG A 228 -6.46 5.25 -8.75
C ARG A 228 -5.94 4.40 -9.91
N ALA A 229 -4.82 4.86 -10.47
CA ALA A 229 -4.24 4.31 -11.68
C ALA A 229 -2.71 4.25 -11.58
N GLY A 230 -2.10 3.43 -12.44
CA GLY A 230 -0.70 3.58 -12.79
C GLY A 230 -0.47 4.90 -13.54
N TYR A 231 0.73 5.43 -13.44
CA TYR A 231 1.12 6.65 -14.15
C TYR A 231 2.57 6.56 -14.61
N VAL A 232 2.82 6.73 -15.91
CA VAL A 232 4.15 6.69 -16.51
C VAL A 232 4.45 8.05 -17.11
N TYR A 233 5.45 8.73 -16.58
CA TYR A 233 5.87 10.07 -16.97
C TYR A 233 7.28 10.03 -17.54
N ALA A 234 7.46 10.47 -18.80
CA ALA A 234 8.73 10.52 -19.49
C ALA A 234 9.00 11.93 -20.03
N SER A 235 10.08 12.59 -19.61
CA SER A 235 10.38 13.96 -20.01
C SER A 235 11.69 14.07 -20.80
N SER A 236 11.72 14.95 -21.80
CA SER A 236 12.94 15.35 -22.50
C SER A 236 13.99 15.90 -21.54
N GLY A 237 15.25 15.66 -21.85
CA GLY A 237 16.40 16.06 -21.06
C GLY A 237 17.56 16.56 -21.93
N ALA A 238 18.70 15.89 -21.88
CA ALA A 238 19.89 16.24 -22.62
C ALA A 238 19.64 16.33 -24.14
N GLY A 239 20.33 17.26 -24.80
CA GLY A 239 20.25 17.46 -26.24
C GLY A 239 19.17 18.42 -26.74
N GLU A 240 18.21 18.81 -25.90
CA GLU A 240 17.34 19.95 -26.17
C GLU A 240 18.15 21.26 -26.14
N SER A 241 17.66 22.30 -26.86
CA SER A 241 18.36 23.60 -26.89
C SER A 241 18.48 24.23 -25.51
N SER A 242 19.68 24.69 -25.18
CA SER A 242 19.99 25.41 -23.94
C SER A 242 19.96 26.93 -24.11
N THR A 243 19.32 27.46 -25.17
CA THR A 243 19.28 28.90 -25.44
C THR A 243 18.79 29.70 -24.24
N ASP A 244 17.66 29.27 -23.63
CA ASP A 244 17.08 29.93 -22.47
C ASP A 244 16.71 28.95 -21.34
N LEU A 245 16.66 27.64 -21.63
CA LEU A 245 16.11 26.61 -20.72
C LEU A 245 17.03 25.41 -20.61
N VAL A 246 16.86 24.66 -19.54
CA VAL A 246 17.37 23.30 -19.37
C VAL A 246 16.19 22.36 -19.16
N PHE A 247 16.21 21.21 -19.82
CA PHE A 247 15.15 20.22 -19.68
C PHE A 247 15.53 19.14 -18.69
N SER A 248 14.52 18.63 -17.98
CA SER A 248 14.73 17.88 -16.75
C SER A 248 15.24 16.45 -16.93
N GLY A 249 14.93 15.78 -18.03
CA GLY A 249 15.13 14.33 -18.16
C GLY A 249 14.39 13.52 -17.09
N HIS A 250 13.40 14.12 -16.41
CA HIS A 250 12.74 13.52 -15.26
C HIS A 250 11.77 12.42 -15.70
N CYS A 251 12.09 11.17 -15.36
CA CYS A 251 11.27 10.00 -15.64
C CYS A 251 10.71 9.41 -14.33
N MET A 252 9.45 9.02 -14.34
CA MET A 252 8.78 8.45 -13.17
C MET A 252 7.79 7.36 -13.56
N VAL A 253 7.68 6.34 -12.71
CA VAL A 253 6.58 5.36 -12.71
C VAL A 253 5.90 5.46 -11.34
N ALA A 254 4.61 5.70 -11.35
CA ALA A 254 3.80 5.82 -10.13
C ALA A 254 2.57 4.91 -10.18
N GLU A 255 2.03 4.60 -9.01
CA GLU A 255 0.83 3.78 -8.84
C GLU A 255 0.04 4.29 -7.63
N ASN A 256 -1.22 4.65 -7.85
CA ASN A 256 -2.18 4.92 -6.79
C ASN A 256 -1.62 5.83 -5.66
N GLY A 257 -0.95 6.91 -6.03
CA GLY A 257 -0.38 7.90 -5.11
C GLY A 257 1.00 7.56 -4.55
N LYS A 258 1.70 6.55 -5.08
CA LYS A 258 3.05 6.17 -4.69
C LYS A 258 3.99 6.20 -5.90
N ILE A 259 5.16 6.80 -5.76
CA ILE A 259 6.24 6.66 -6.75
C ILE A 259 6.87 5.28 -6.58
N LEU A 260 6.89 4.48 -7.65
CA LEU A 260 7.52 3.16 -7.68
C LEU A 260 8.98 3.26 -8.10
N ALA A 261 9.26 4.08 -9.11
CA ALA A 261 10.60 4.31 -9.64
C ALA A 261 10.72 5.73 -10.19
N GLU A 262 11.93 6.30 -10.14
CA GLU A 262 12.22 7.67 -10.55
C GLU A 262 13.68 7.79 -11.00
N SER A 263 13.97 8.63 -12.03
CA SER A 263 15.35 8.97 -12.43
C SER A 263 16.06 9.75 -11.32
N LYS A 264 17.37 9.58 -11.19
CA LYS A 264 18.14 10.06 -10.02
C LYS A 264 18.23 11.58 -9.96
N ASP A 265 18.77 12.21 -11.00
CA ASP A 265 18.96 13.67 -11.03
C ASP A 265 19.00 14.22 -12.47
N ILE A 266 19.16 15.55 -12.59
CA ILE A 266 19.18 16.26 -13.87
C ILE A 266 20.47 16.01 -14.69
N MET A 267 21.51 15.47 -14.06
CA MET A 267 22.80 15.18 -14.72
C MET A 267 22.82 13.82 -15.42
N GLU A 268 21.71 13.08 -15.32
CA GLU A 268 21.55 11.77 -15.99
C GLU A 268 21.06 11.98 -17.43
N ASP A 269 21.97 11.92 -18.40
CA ASP A 269 21.66 12.17 -19.82
C ASP A 269 20.73 11.11 -20.43
N GLU A 270 20.87 9.85 -20.02
CA GLU A 270 20.08 8.71 -20.51
C GLU A 270 19.59 7.87 -19.32
N ALA A 271 18.29 7.70 -19.18
CA ALA A 271 17.69 6.84 -18.17
C ALA A 271 16.55 6.01 -18.77
N MET A 272 16.42 4.77 -18.30
CA MET A 272 15.24 3.93 -18.48
C MET A 272 14.75 3.52 -17.09
N VAL A 273 13.72 4.21 -16.62
CA VAL A 273 13.11 4.03 -15.29
C VAL A 273 12.01 2.99 -15.40
N VAL A 274 12.23 1.83 -14.80
CA VAL A 274 11.33 0.69 -14.87
C VAL A 274 10.53 0.57 -13.58
N GLY A 275 9.21 0.37 -13.71
CA GLY A 275 8.32 0.09 -12.59
C GLY A 275 7.34 -1.04 -12.91
N VAL A 276 7.01 -1.84 -11.90
CA VAL A 276 5.98 -2.89 -11.98
C VAL A 276 4.73 -2.37 -11.30
N ILE A 277 3.71 -2.07 -12.10
CA ILE A 277 2.44 -1.47 -11.68
C ILE A 277 1.44 -2.59 -11.39
N ASP A 278 0.77 -2.52 -10.26
CA ASP A 278 -0.30 -3.44 -9.88
C ASP A 278 -1.67 -2.91 -10.32
N ILE A 279 -2.09 -3.30 -11.52
CA ILE A 279 -3.38 -2.90 -12.11
C ILE A 279 -4.55 -3.46 -11.28
N GLU A 280 -4.45 -4.70 -10.80
CA GLU A 280 -5.49 -5.31 -9.97
C GLU A 280 -5.72 -4.50 -8.67
N ARG A 281 -4.66 -4.04 -8.04
CA ARG A 281 -4.76 -3.16 -6.87
C ARG A 281 -5.52 -1.86 -7.19
N CYS A 282 -5.21 -1.23 -8.32
CA CYS A 282 -5.90 -0.02 -8.76
C CYS A 282 -7.42 -0.29 -8.95
N VAL A 283 -7.77 -1.40 -9.59
CA VAL A 283 -9.16 -1.81 -9.81
C VAL A 283 -9.86 -2.16 -8.50
N ASN A 284 -9.20 -2.88 -7.60
CA ASN A 284 -9.75 -3.22 -6.28
C ASN A 284 -10.01 -1.98 -5.43
N ASP A 285 -9.12 -0.98 -5.47
CA ASP A 285 -9.33 0.28 -4.77
C ASP A 285 -10.54 1.04 -5.36
N ARG A 286 -10.74 1.04 -6.67
CA ARG A 286 -11.94 1.65 -7.28
C ARG A 286 -13.24 1.00 -6.82
N ARG A 287 -13.28 -0.33 -6.62
CA ARG A 287 -14.47 -1.04 -6.09
C ARG A 287 -14.85 -0.60 -4.68
N LYS A 288 -13.88 -0.17 -3.87
CA LYS A 288 -14.13 0.28 -2.48
C LYS A 288 -14.67 1.71 -2.41
N TYR A 289 -14.40 2.51 -3.43
CA TYR A 289 -14.80 3.91 -3.48
C TYR A 289 -15.96 4.10 -4.46
N ASN A 290 -17.17 4.19 -3.93
CA ASN A 290 -18.40 4.38 -4.70
C ASN A 290 -18.89 5.84 -4.73
N SER A 291 -18.08 6.78 -4.24
CA SER A 291 -18.33 8.21 -4.37
C SER A 291 -18.05 8.76 -5.78
N ASP A 292 -17.30 8.00 -6.60
CA ASP A 292 -17.05 8.36 -7.99
C ASP A 292 -18.31 8.10 -8.82
N VAL A 293 -18.81 9.14 -9.45
CA VAL A 293 -19.90 9.02 -10.41
C VAL A 293 -19.30 8.56 -11.74
N TRP A 294 -19.60 7.34 -12.14
CA TRP A 294 -19.29 6.84 -13.48
C TRP A 294 -20.17 7.61 -14.48
N VAL A 295 -19.53 8.45 -15.25
CA VAL A 295 -20.22 9.17 -16.34
C VAL A 295 -19.91 8.43 -17.62
N ASN A 296 -20.92 8.22 -18.43
CA ASN A 296 -20.68 7.81 -19.82
C ASN A 296 -19.94 8.98 -20.51
N VAL A 297 -18.64 8.79 -20.74
CA VAL A 297 -17.81 9.79 -21.40
C VAL A 297 -18.10 9.69 -22.90
N PRO A 298 -18.67 10.72 -23.53
CA PRO A 298 -18.96 10.68 -24.96
C PRO A 298 -17.67 10.71 -25.77
N ASP A 299 -17.75 10.19 -26.99
CA ASP A 299 -16.68 10.22 -28.01
C ASP A 299 -15.39 9.50 -27.58
N ILE A 300 -15.52 8.45 -26.77
CA ILE A 300 -14.40 7.54 -26.47
C ILE A 300 -14.09 6.74 -27.73
N VAL A 301 -12.83 6.81 -28.14
CA VAL A 301 -12.27 5.99 -29.21
C VAL A 301 -11.47 4.86 -28.61
N GLU A 302 -11.66 3.62 -29.09
CA GLU A 302 -11.00 2.44 -28.55
C GLU A 302 -10.09 1.78 -29.57
N SER A 303 -8.93 1.30 -29.13
CA SER A 303 -8.04 0.47 -29.93
C SER A 303 -7.53 -0.70 -29.12
N GLN A 304 -7.40 -1.86 -29.75
CA GLN A 304 -6.96 -3.08 -29.07
C GLN A 304 -5.45 -3.18 -29.09
N ILE A 305 -4.91 -3.49 -27.93
CA ILE A 305 -3.48 -3.81 -27.74
C ILE A 305 -3.33 -5.23 -27.23
N PHE A 306 -2.21 -5.83 -27.53
CA PHE A 306 -1.84 -7.12 -27.00
C PHE A 306 -1.10 -6.91 -25.68
N VAL A 307 -1.56 -7.54 -24.62
CA VAL A 307 -0.86 -7.65 -23.34
C VAL A 307 -0.23 -9.03 -23.30
N SER A 308 1.08 -9.10 -23.46
CA SER A 308 1.75 -10.40 -23.45
C SER A 308 1.49 -11.11 -22.13
N GLY A 309 0.91 -12.30 -22.22
CA GLY A 309 0.73 -13.21 -21.10
C GLY A 309 2.04 -13.86 -20.66
N PHE A 310 3.10 -13.05 -20.39
CA PHE A 310 4.31 -13.60 -19.80
C PHE A 310 3.97 -14.24 -18.47
N PRO A 311 4.46 -15.46 -18.22
CA PRO A 311 4.28 -16.07 -16.94
C PRO A 311 4.89 -15.13 -15.89
N HIS A 312 4.00 -14.49 -15.09
CA HIS A 312 4.32 -13.85 -13.84
C HIS A 312 5.33 -12.69 -13.92
N VAL A 313 4.91 -11.54 -14.46
CA VAL A 313 5.59 -10.29 -14.09
C VAL A 313 5.33 -10.09 -12.59
N LEU A 314 6.36 -10.25 -11.80
CA LEU A 314 6.34 -10.02 -10.36
C LEU A 314 7.33 -8.89 -10.04
N PRO A 315 7.10 -8.10 -8.98
CA PRO A 315 8.08 -7.12 -8.54
C PRO A 315 9.31 -7.84 -7.95
N ASP A 316 10.50 -7.28 -8.18
CA ASP A 316 11.75 -7.82 -7.64
C ASP A 316 11.83 -7.70 -6.11
N TYR A 317 11.04 -6.81 -5.53
CA TYR A 317 10.97 -6.57 -4.10
C TYR A 317 9.52 -6.34 -3.64
N VAL A 318 9.15 -7.00 -2.53
CA VAL A 318 7.89 -6.80 -1.82
C VAL A 318 8.21 -6.47 -0.36
N GLU A 319 7.54 -5.45 0.20
CA GLU A 319 7.73 -5.07 1.60
C GLU A 319 7.22 -6.14 2.55
N PRO A 320 8.06 -6.78 3.36
CA PRO A 320 7.64 -7.85 4.28
C PRO A 320 6.80 -7.32 5.46
N TYR A 321 7.01 -6.05 5.85
CA TYR A 321 6.33 -5.42 6.98
C TYR A 321 5.48 -4.22 6.52
N PRO A 322 4.33 -4.46 5.82
CA PRO A 322 3.58 -3.39 5.15
C PRO A 322 2.96 -2.37 6.10
N PHE A 323 2.83 -2.70 7.39
CA PHE A 323 2.35 -1.79 8.43
C PHE A 323 3.45 -0.94 9.06
N VAL A 324 4.73 -1.28 8.85
CA VAL A 324 5.88 -0.64 9.51
C VAL A 324 6.67 0.19 8.51
N PRO A 325 6.80 1.52 8.68
CA PRO A 325 7.62 2.34 7.79
C PRO A 325 9.10 1.93 7.84
N LYS A 326 9.74 1.83 6.67
CA LYS A 326 11.17 1.48 6.56
C LYS A 326 12.08 2.54 7.16
N ASN A 327 11.81 3.80 6.84
CA ASN A 327 12.63 4.92 7.31
C ASN A 327 12.43 5.12 8.81
N ALA A 328 13.52 5.15 9.58
CA ALA A 328 13.49 5.25 11.04
C ALA A 328 12.86 6.55 11.54
N ALA A 329 13.16 7.68 10.89
CA ALA A 329 12.58 8.98 11.27
C ALA A 329 11.07 9.03 10.95
N GLU A 330 10.66 8.55 9.78
CA GLU A 330 9.25 8.43 9.42
C GLU A 330 8.52 7.48 10.37
N ARG A 331 9.13 6.36 10.73
CA ARG A 331 8.57 5.39 11.69
C ARG A 331 8.34 6.02 13.05
N LYS A 332 9.33 6.77 13.59
CA LYS A 332 9.18 7.46 14.88
C LYS A 332 8.02 8.46 14.86
N ASN A 333 7.92 9.27 13.81
CA ASN A 333 6.82 10.25 13.67
C ASN A 333 5.46 9.55 13.57
N ARG A 334 5.34 8.49 12.77
CA ARG A 334 4.09 7.72 12.65
C ARG A 334 3.71 7.00 13.93
N CYS A 335 4.68 6.46 14.68
CA CYS A 335 4.40 5.86 15.98
C CYS A 335 3.85 6.90 16.96
N ALA A 336 4.40 8.11 16.98
CA ALA A 336 3.88 9.20 17.80
C ALA A 336 2.44 9.59 17.41
N GLU A 337 2.14 9.66 16.11
CA GLU A 337 0.78 9.92 15.62
C GLU A 337 -0.20 8.82 16.04
N ILE A 338 0.20 7.55 15.96
CA ILE A 338 -0.64 6.40 16.33
C ILE A 338 -0.93 6.43 17.83
N LEU A 339 0.08 6.61 18.68
CA LEU A 339 -0.10 6.75 20.13
C LEU A 339 -1.08 7.88 20.48
N ASN A 340 -0.95 9.03 19.81
CA ASN A 340 -1.87 10.14 20.00
C ASN A 340 -3.30 9.82 19.53
N LEU A 341 -3.49 9.09 18.42
CA LEU A 341 -4.82 8.65 17.96
C LEU A 341 -5.46 7.69 18.96
N GLN A 342 -4.72 6.70 19.47
CA GLN A 342 -5.20 5.76 20.49
C GLN A 342 -5.61 6.51 21.77
N ALA A 343 -4.72 7.37 22.31
CA ALA A 343 -5.00 8.16 23.51
C ALA A 343 -6.21 9.10 23.30
N ARG A 344 -6.31 9.75 22.14
CA ARG A 344 -7.44 10.63 21.83
C ARG A 344 -8.78 9.90 21.82
N GLY A 345 -8.82 8.67 21.31
CA GLY A 345 -10.02 7.83 21.35
C GLY A 345 -10.45 7.53 22.79
N LEU A 346 -9.51 7.12 23.64
CA LEU A 346 -9.76 6.86 25.06
C LEU A 346 -10.19 8.12 25.81
N MET A 347 -9.49 9.26 25.59
CA MET A 347 -9.86 10.56 26.16
C MET A 347 -11.31 10.93 25.84
N GLN A 348 -11.77 10.70 24.61
CA GLN A 348 -13.14 10.98 24.22
C GLN A 348 -14.13 10.05 24.95
N ARG A 349 -13.79 8.78 25.12
CA ARG A 349 -14.63 7.82 25.87
C ARG A 349 -14.78 8.24 27.34
N ILE A 350 -13.68 8.59 28.00
CA ILE A 350 -13.66 9.09 29.40
C ILE A 350 -14.54 10.34 29.52
N ARG A 351 -14.36 11.34 28.64
CA ARG A 351 -15.17 12.57 28.65
C ARG A 351 -16.66 12.32 28.44
N ALA A 352 -16.99 11.42 27.51
CA ALA A 352 -18.40 11.15 27.17
C ALA A 352 -19.14 10.38 28.25
N THR A 353 -18.44 9.51 28.98
CA THR A 353 -19.04 8.72 30.09
C THR A 353 -18.99 9.44 31.44
N GLY A 354 -18.05 10.37 31.61
CA GLY A 354 -17.74 10.96 32.91
C GLY A 354 -17.08 9.98 33.89
N ILE A 355 -16.64 8.81 33.42
CA ILE A 355 -15.97 7.79 34.23
C ILE A 355 -14.45 8.03 34.14
N GLU A 356 -13.84 8.38 35.26
CA GLU A 356 -12.43 8.78 35.33
C GLU A 356 -11.50 7.64 35.82
N ASN A 357 -12.03 6.51 36.26
CA ASN A 357 -11.22 5.34 36.57
C ASN A 357 -11.15 4.38 35.40
N VAL A 358 -9.99 3.79 35.16
CA VAL A 358 -9.82 2.69 34.21
C VAL A 358 -9.17 1.48 34.85
N VAL A 359 -9.57 0.29 34.41
CA VAL A 359 -9.02 -0.98 34.90
C VAL A 359 -8.39 -1.72 33.75
N ILE A 360 -7.17 -2.18 33.94
CA ILE A 360 -6.44 -2.90 32.91
C ILE A 360 -5.72 -4.13 33.49
N GLY A 361 -5.84 -5.27 32.81
CA GLY A 361 -5.06 -6.48 33.13
C GLY A 361 -3.65 -6.39 32.55
N ILE A 362 -2.64 -6.54 33.40
CA ILE A 362 -1.23 -6.50 32.98
C ILE A 362 -0.63 -7.89 33.06
N SER A 363 -0.26 -8.45 31.90
CA SER A 363 0.44 -9.74 31.80
C SER A 363 1.96 -9.60 31.83
N GLY A 364 2.49 -8.41 31.57
CA GLY A 364 3.91 -8.14 31.32
C GLY A 364 4.33 -8.32 29.85
N GLY A 365 3.40 -8.68 28.96
CA GLY A 365 3.62 -8.74 27.53
C GLY A 365 3.45 -7.37 26.84
N LEU A 366 3.89 -7.28 25.57
CA LEU A 366 3.90 -6.04 24.78
C LEU A 366 2.51 -5.39 24.63
N ASP A 367 1.45 -6.18 24.46
CA ASP A 367 0.10 -5.66 24.18
C ASP A 367 -0.50 -4.97 25.42
N SER A 368 -0.39 -5.60 26.59
CA SER A 368 -0.85 -5.00 27.86
C SER A 368 0.02 -3.79 28.22
N THR A 369 1.32 -3.84 27.94
CA THR A 369 2.23 -2.70 28.11
C THR A 369 1.80 -1.54 27.22
N LEU A 370 1.61 -1.74 25.91
CA LEU A 370 1.16 -0.68 25.01
C LEU A 370 -0.17 -0.06 25.47
N ALA A 371 -1.13 -0.90 25.88
CA ALA A 371 -2.43 -0.41 26.36
C ALA A 371 -2.28 0.45 27.61
N LEU A 372 -1.42 0.07 28.56
CA LEU A 372 -1.10 0.85 29.74
C LEU A 372 -0.47 2.21 29.38
N LEU A 373 0.51 2.21 28.47
CA LEU A 373 1.16 3.45 28.03
C LEU A 373 0.19 4.41 27.35
N VAL A 374 -0.77 3.90 26.57
CA VAL A 374 -1.86 4.69 26.00
C VAL A 374 -2.77 5.27 27.09
N CYS A 375 -3.07 4.52 28.15
CA CYS A 375 -3.81 5.02 29.29
C CYS A 375 -3.06 6.18 29.98
N CYS A 376 -1.77 6.01 30.27
CA CYS A 376 -0.95 7.05 30.86
C CYS A 376 -0.95 8.33 30.01
N LEU A 377 -0.72 8.19 28.68
CA LEU A 377 -0.75 9.33 27.77
C LEU A 377 -2.11 10.04 27.73
N ALA A 378 -3.21 9.27 27.79
CA ALA A 378 -4.56 9.84 27.84
C ALA A 378 -4.83 10.60 29.13
N PHE A 379 -4.43 10.05 30.27
CA PHE A 379 -4.62 10.64 31.59
C PHE A 379 -3.79 11.91 31.75
N ASP A 380 -2.52 11.88 31.38
CA ASP A 380 -1.66 13.06 31.39
C ASP A 380 -2.25 14.22 30.55
N LYS A 381 -2.79 13.90 29.37
CA LYS A 381 -3.44 14.89 28.47
C LYS A 381 -4.79 15.40 29.00
N LEU A 382 -5.48 14.61 29.82
CA LEU A 382 -6.72 15.02 30.50
C LEU A 382 -6.44 15.80 31.80
N GLY A 383 -5.23 15.75 32.34
CA GLY A 383 -4.89 16.29 33.64
C GLY A 383 -5.48 15.44 34.78
N LEU A 384 -5.75 14.16 34.54
CA LEU A 384 -6.20 13.20 35.52
C LEU A 384 -4.99 12.53 36.19
N PRO A 385 -5.08 12.20 37.52
CA PRO A 385 -4.01 11.51 38.21
C PRO A 385 -3.87 10.06 37.70
N ARG A 386 -2.64 9.58 37.54
CA ARG A 386 -2.36 8.21 37.08
C ARG A 386 -2.77 7.15 38.08
N GLU A 387 -2.97 7.50 39.34
CA GLU A 387 -3.51 6.63 40.40
C GLU A 387 -4.96 6.16 40.09
N GLN A 388 -5.66 6.85 39.18
CA GLN A 388 -6.96 6.40 38.67
C GLN A 388 -6.84 5.33 37.55
N ILE A 389 -5.62 4.98 37.13
CA ILE A 389 -5.33 3.83 36.29
C ILE A 389 -5.07 2.64 37.21
N HIS A 390 -6.06 1.77 37.33
CA HIS A 390 -5.98 0.57 38.14
C HIS A 390 -5.44 -0.59 37.34
N THR A 391 -4.22 -1.01 37.64
CA THR A 391 -3.51 -2.10 37.00
C THR A 391 -3.59 -3.37 37.83
N ILE A 392 -4.00 -4.48 37.21
CA ILE A 392 -4.16 -5.75 37.93
C ILE A 392 -3.35 -6.85 37.27
N THR A 393 -2.39 -7.43 37.98
CA THR A 393 -1.76 -8.69 37.56
C THR A 393 -2.54 -9.87 38.12
N MET A 394 -2.77 -10.88 37.32
CA MET A 394 -3.55 -12.05 37.70
C MET A 394 -2.78 -13.33 37.35
N PRO A 395 -1.76 -13.70 38.19
CA PRO A 395 -0.96 -14.87 37.93
C PRO A 395 -1.83 -16.14 37.98
N GLY A 396 -1.70 -16.94 36.92
CA GLY A 396 -2.29 -18.25 36.75
C GLY A 396 -1.24 -19.35 36.78
N PHE A 397 -1.54 -20.49 36.10
CA PHE A 397 -0.66 -21.65 36.10
C PHE A 397 0.58 -21.51 35.23
N GLY A 398 0.52 -20.66 34.19
CA GLY A 398 1.62 -20.44 33.21
C GLY A 398 2.44 -19.17 33.41
N THR A 399 2.17 -18.37 34.44
CA THR A 399 2.84 -17.08 34.64
C THR A 399 4.29 -17.25 35.10
N THR A 400 5.26 -16.67 34.37
CA THR A 400 6.67 -16.75 34.73
C THR A 400 7.07 -15.70 35.76
N LYS A 401 8.15 -15.98 36.54
CA LYS A 401 8.67 -15.01 37.52
C LYS A 401 9.22 -13.75 36.86
N LYS A 402 9.84 -13.88 35.67
CA LYS A 402 10.48 -12.78 34.94
C LYS A 402 9.44 -11.79 34.43
N THR A 403 8.40 -12.28 33.77
CA THR A 403 7.31 -11.45 33.20
C THR A 403 6.57 -10.71 34.31
N LYS A 404 6.29 -11.40 35.43
CA LYS A 404 5.67 -10.77 36.60
C LYS A 404 6.54 -9.65 37.16
N SER A 405 7.85 -9.86 37.34
CA SER A 405 8.76 -8.85 37.88
C SER A 405 8.83 -7.59 37.03
N LEU A 406 8.88 -7.72 35.68
CA LEU A 406 8.88 -6.59 34.78
C LEU A 406 7.54 -5.85 34.76
N ALA A 407 6.42 -6.57 34.87
CA ALA A 407 5.10 -5.97 35.01
C ALA A 407 4.97 -5.15 36.29
N ASP A 408 5.38 -5.74 37.42
CA ASP A 408 5.33 -5.08 38.75
C ASP A 408 6.19 -3.78 38.73
N GLU A 409 7.41 -3.86 38.22
CA GLU A 409 8.32 -2.73 38.09
C GLU A 409 7.77 -1.62 37.17
N LEU A 410 7.21 -1.98 36.01
CA LEU A 410 6.61 -1.01 35.10
C LEU A 410 5.45 -0.24 35.74
N MET A 411 4.57 -0.94 36.47
CA MET A 411 3.42 -0.32 37.13
C MET A 411 3.84 0.66 38.24
N GLU A 412 4.90 0.32 38.99
CA GLU A 412 5.49 1.19 39.99
C GLU A 412 6.09 2.46 39.35
N HIS A 413 6.85 2.30 38.27
CA HIS A 413 7.45 3.43 37.55
C HIS A 413 6.45 4.37 36.88
N LEU A 414 5.25 3.89 36.58
CA LEU A 414 4.19 4.68 35.96
C LEU A 414 3.21 5.32 36.94
N ASP A 415 3.43 5.19 38.24
CA ASP A 415 2.59 5.75 39.33
C ASP A 415 1.11 5.31 39.25
N THR A 416 0.86 4.05 38.87
CA THR A 416 -0.50 3.51 38.78
C THR A 416 -0.94 2.82 40.07
N THR A 417 -2.26 2.71 40.28
CA THR A 417 -2.78 1.91 41.39
C THR A 417 -2.67 0.43 41.04
N TYR A 418 -1.77 -0.26 41.72
CA TYR A 418 -1.40 -1.64 41.43
C TYR A 418 -2.06 -2.66 42.38
N LYS A 419 -2.50 -3.80 41.81
CA LYS A 419 -3.02 -4.95 42.54
C LYS A 419 -2.59 -6.27 41.92
N SER A 420 -2.29 -7.29 42.75
CA SER A 420 -2.05 -8.67 42.30
C SER A 420 -3.11 -9.61 42.87
N VAL A 421 -3.73 -10.42 42.00
CA VAL A 421 -4.79 -11.38 42.37
C VAL A 421 -4.43 -12.75 41.80
N ASP A 422 -4.10 -13.72 42.69
CA ASP A 422 -3.85 -15.10 42.25
C ASP A 422 -5.19 -15.78 41.89
N ILE A 423 -5.30 -16.27 40.64
CA ILE A 423 -6.53 -16.87 40.10
C ILE A 423 -6.59 -18.39 40.24
N LYS A 424 -5.50 -19.05 40.68
CA LYS A 424 -5.38 -20.50 40.67
C LYS A 424 -6.49 -21.20 41.40
N ALA A 425 -6.77 -20.80 42.67
CA ALA A 425 -7.80 -21.42 43.50
C ALA A 425 -9.21 -21.29 42.87
N ALA A 426 -9.53 -20.15 42.28
CA ALA A 426 -10.80 -19.95 41.58
C ALA A 426 -10.90 -20.85 40.33
N CYS A 427 -9.84 -20.94 39.53
CA CYS A 427 -9.78 -21.81 38.36
C CYS A 427 -9.91 -23.29 38.74
N GLU A 428 -9.23 -23.75 39.80
CA GLU A 428 -9.32 -25.12 40.31
C GLU A 428 -10.73 -25.47 40.76
N GLN A 429 -11.39 -24.56 41.49
CA GLN A 429 -12.76 -24.76 41.90
C GLN A 429 -13.71 -24.82 40.69
N HIS A 430 -13.54 -23.93 39.72
CA HIS A 430 -14.32 -23.93 38.48
C HIS A 430 -14.16 -25.23 37.68
N MET A 431 -12.92 -25.73 37.53
CA MET A 431 -12.64 -27.02 36.86
C MET A 431 -13.37 -28.16 37.55
N LYS A 432 -13.32 -28.19 38.91
CA LYS A 432 -14.01 -29.20 39.70
C LYS A 432 -15.53 -29.13 39.50
N ASP A 433 -16.11 -27.93 39.48
CA ASP A 433 -17.57 -27.74 39.36
C ASP A 433 -18.10 -28.22 37.99
N ILE A 434 -17.31 -28.08 36.93
CA ILE A 434 -17.70 -28.55 35.57
C ILE A 434 -17.22 -29.98 35.27
N GLY A 435 -16.51 -30.63 36.18
CA GLY A 435 -15.98 -31.99 36.02
C GLY A 435 -14.79 -32.10 35.06
N HIS A 436 -14.03 -31.03 34.87
CA HIS A 436 -12.80 -31.03 34.04
C HIS A 436 -11.62 -31.52 34.89
N ALA A 437 -10.84 -32.46 34.35
CA ALA A 437 -9.66 -32.97 35.01
C ALA A 437 -8.52 -31.96 35.00
N PHE A 438 -7.86 -31.77 36.13
CA PHE A 438 -6.84 -30.73 36.32
C PHE A 438 -5.57 -30.96 35.50
N ASP A 439 -5.26 -32.20 35.16
CA ASP A 439 -4.09 -32.62 34.34
C ASP A 439 -4.36 -32.67 32.84
N VAL A 440 -5.55 -32.22 32.38
CA VAL A 440 -5.89 -32.09 30.95
C VAL A 440 -5.69 -30.65 30.51
N TYR A 441 -4.61 -30.42 29.74
CA TYR A 441 -4.22 -29.08 29.24
C TYR A 441 -4.82 -28.79 27.86
N ASP A 442 -6.14 -28.69 27.80
CA ASP A 442 -6.90 -28.40 26.57
C ASP A 442 -7.37 -26.93 26.52
N ILE A 443 -8.13 -26.61 25.47
CA ILE A 443 -8.75 -25.28 25.27
C ILE A 443 -9.64 -24.85 26.45
N THR A 444 -10.23 -25.81 27.20
CA THR A 444 -11.07 -25.53 28.37
C THR A 444 -10.20 -25.00 29.52
N TYR A 445 -9.07 -25.65 29.75
CA TYR A 445 -8.08 -25.25 30.74
C TYR A 445 -7.57 -23.81 30.52
N GLU A 446 -7.27 -23.45 29.26
CA GLU A 446 -6.83 -22.10 28.91
C GLU A 446 -7.96 -21.08 29.07
N ASN A 447 -9.16 -21.40 28.56
CA ASN A 447 -10.29 -20.50 28.55
C ASN A 447 -10.84 -20.20 29.95
N ILE A 448 -10.76 -21.12 30.90
CA ILE A 448 -11.14 -20.89 32.31
C ILE A 448 -10.28 -19.75 32.87
N GLN A 449 -8.97 -19.81 32.73
CA GLN A 449 -8.07 -18.77 33.23
C GLN A 449 -8.33 -17.41 32.58
N ALA A 450 -8.56 -17.36 31.28
CA ALA A 450 -8.84 -16.12 30.57
C ALA A 450 -10.15 -15.48 31.02
N ARG A 451 -11.21 -16.28 31.22
CA ARG A 451 -12.51 -15.78 31.70
C ARG A 451 -12.47 -15.34 33.16
N GLU A 452 -11.75 -16.05 34.02
CA GLU A 452 -11.55 -15.65 35.42
C GLU A 452 -10.88 -14.28 35.49
N ARG A 453 -9.84 -14.04 34.70
CA ARG A 453 -9.21 -12.71 34.61
C ARG A 453 -10.19 -11.64 34.16
N THR A 454 -10.98 -11.92 33.15
CA THR A 454 -11.97 -10.98 32.63
C THR A 454 -13.05 -10.66 33.64
N GLN A 455 -13.58 -11.66 34.35
CA GLN A 455 -14.57 -11.49 35.41
C GLN A 455 -14.04 -10.56 36.49
N ILE A 456 -12.84 -10.81 37.01
CA ILE A 456 -12.20 -9.97 38.04
C ILE A 456 -12.07 -8.51 37.56
N LEU A 457 -11.65 -8.29 36.32
CA LEU A 457 -11.50 -6.93 35.77
C LEU A 457 -12.83 -6.18 35.72
N PHE A 458 -13.91 -6.82 35.27
CA PHE A 458 -15.21 -6.18 35.15
C PHE A 458 -15.86 -5.94 36.53
N ASP A 459 -15.78 -6.91 37.44
CA ASP A 459 -16.33 -6.77 38.78
C ASP A 459 -15.58 -5.70 39.58
N TYR A 460 -14.26 -5.65 39.44
CA TYR A 460 -13.46 -4.59 40.07
C TYR A 460 -13.76 -3.22 39.44
N ALA A 461 -13.93 -3.14 38.13
CA ALA A 461 -14.34 -1.89 37.47
C ALA A 461 -15.70 -1.40 37.98
N ASN A 462 -16.67 -2.29 38.14
CA ASN A 462 -17.97 -1.94 38.75
C ASN A 462 -17.82 -1.38 40.17
N MET A 463 -16.95 -2.00 40.99
CA MET A 463 -16.72 -1.59 42.36
C MET A 463 -16.16 -0.17 42.49
N ILE A 464 -15.31 0.25 41.55
CA ILE A 464 -14.65 1.58 41.57
C ILE A 464 -15.27 2.59 40.57
N ASN A 465 -16.38 2.26 39.95
CA ASN A 465 -16.96 3.04 38.85
C ASN A 465 -15.93 3.31 37.74
N GLY A 466 -15.37 2.25 37.15
CA GLY A 466 -14.31 2.31 36.16
C GLY A 466 -14.67 1.67 34.83
N LEU A 467 -13.82 1.86 33.80
CA LEU A 467 -13.88 1.24 32.48
C LEU A 467 -12.80 0.19 32.35
N VAL A 468 -13.15 -1.01 31.89
CA VAL A 468 -12.17 -2.04 31.53
C VAL A 468 -11.55 -1.70 30.15
N ILE A 469 -10.22 -1.61 30.09
CA ILE A 469 -9.45 -1.34 28.88
C ILE A 469 -8.95 -2.64 28.28
N GLY A 470 -9.30 -2.88 27.01
CA GLY A 470 -8.87 -4.05 26.25
C GLY A 470 -7.45 -3.90 25.69
N THR A 471 -6.71 -5.00 25.75
CA THR A 471 -5.31 -5.08 25.33
C THR A 471 -5.11 -5.79 23.98
N GLY A 472 -6.12 -6.55 23.50
CA GLY A 472 -6.05 -7.32 22.25
C GLY A 472 -5.76 -6.46 21.01
N ASP A 473 -4.88 -6.94 20.16
CA ASP A 473 -4.44 -6.25 18.94
C ASP A 473 -5.19 -6.67 17.66
N LEU A 474 -4.88 -5.99 16.54
CA LEU A 474 -5.52 -6.24 15.25
C LEU A 474 -5.26 -7.65 14.72
N SER A 475 -4.07 -8.19 14.91
CA SER A 475 -3.64 -9.49 14.37
C SER A 475 -4.29 -10.65 15.13
N GLU A 476 -4.39 -10.54 16.44
CA GLU A 476 -5.14 -11.48 17.28
C GLU A 476 -6.62 -11.51 16.90
N LEU A 477 -7.22 -10.34 16.69
CA LEU A 477 -8.61 -10.23 16.25
C LEU A 477 -8.81 -10.79 14.83
N ALA A 478 -7.84 -10.61 13.93
CA ALA A 478 -7.92 -11.17 12.59
C ALA A 478 -7.99 -12.71 12.61
N LEU A 479 -7.18 -13.33 13.46
CA LEU A 479 -7.12 -14.78 13.62
C LEU A 479 -8.16 -15.33 14.58
N GLY A 480 -8.88 -14.45 15.33
CA GLY A 480 -9.70 -14.87 16.46
C GLY A 480 -8.88 -15.60 17.51
N TRP A 481 -7.62 -15.22 17.70
CA TRP A 481 -6.70 -15.77 18.69
C TRP A 481 -6.93 -15.08 20.04
N CYS A 482 -8.06 -15.35 20.60
CA CYS A 482 -8.54 -14.83 21.88
C CYS A 482 -9.63 -15.75 22.43
N THR A 483 -9.84 -15.73 23.72
CA THR A 483 -10.94 -16.45 24.38
C THR A 483 -12.23 -15.66 24.23
N TYR A 484 -13.23 -16.26 23.55
CA TYR A 484 -14.56 -15.66 23.43
C TYR A 484 -15.18 -15.42 24.83
N ASN A 485 -15.71 -14.21 25.07
CA ASN A 485 -16.17 -13.76 26.40
C ASN A 485 -15.08 -13.87 27.47
N GLY A 486 -13.82 -13.72 27.09
CA GLY A 486 -12.69 -13.65 28.00
C GLY A 486 -11.87 -12.40 27.67
N ASP A 487 -10.61 -12.59 27.40
CA ASP A 487 -9.63 -11.53 27.11
C ASP A 487 -9.98 -10.66 25.89
N HIS A 488 -10.87 -11.11 25.00
CA HIS A 488 -11.32 -10.29 23.87
C HIS A 488 -12.37 -9.25 24.24
N MET A 489 -12.93 -9.27 25.48
CA MET A 489 -13.97 -8.35 25.94
C MET A 489 -13.42 -7.21 26.78
N SER A 490 -13.93 -6.00 26.54
CA SER A 490 -13.62 -4.80 27.32
C SER A 490 -14.67 -3.72 27.08
N ASN A 491 -14.64 -2.63 27.87
CA ASN A 491 -15.48 -1.46 27.62
C ASN A 491 -14.90 -0.59 26.49
N TYR A 492 -13.58 -0.62 26.30
CA TYR A 492 -12.89 0.09 25.21
C TYR A 492 -11.54 -0.57 24.91
N ALA A 493 -11.26 -0.87 23.64
CA ALA A 493 -10.02 -1.54 23.21
C ALA A 493 -9.09 -0.56 22.50
N VAL A 494 -8.01 -0.18 23.16
CA VAL A 494 -7.08 0.84 22.63
C VAL A 494 -6.16 0.30 21.52
N ASN A 495 -5.89 -1.01 21.50
CA ASN A 495 -4.98 -1.64 20.51
C ASN A 495 -5.70 -2.27 19.33
N VAL A 496 -7.02 -2.22 19.24
CA VAL A 496 -7.83 -2.92 18.23
C VAL A 496 -7.44 -2.63 16.77
N GLY A 497 -6.79 -1.50 16.52
CA GLY A 497 -6.30 -1.09 15.21
C GLY A 497 -4.80 -1.30 14.98
N VAL A 498 -4.06 -1.83 15.96
CA VAL A 498 -2.60 -1.99 15.93
C VAL A 498 -2.23 -3.42 15.51
N PRO A 499 -1.53 -3.65 14.39
CA PRO A 499 -1.02 -4.98 14.05
C PRO A 499 0.15 -5.39 14.96
N LYS A 500 0.29 -6.69 15.23
CA LYS A 500 1.31 -7.26 16.12
C LYS A 500 2.73 -6.79 15.78
N THR A 501 3.06 -6.76 14.49
CA THR A 501 4.38 -6.32 14.00
C THR A 501 4.70 -4.85 14.33
N LEU A 502 3.68 -4.03 14.62
CA LEU A 502 3.87 -2.62 14.95
C LEU A 502 3.95 -2.35 16.46
N VAL A 503 3.41 -3.25 17.31
CA VAL A 503 3.30 -3.06 18.77
C VAL A 503 4.66 -2.70 19.40
N LYS A 504 5.71 -3.48 19.11
CA LYS A 504 7.05 -3.24 19.65
C LYS A 504 7.61 -1.85 19.31
N TYR A 505 7.35 -1.36 18.10
CA TYR A 505 7.81 -0.05 17.66
C TYR A 505 7.05 1.10 18.34
N LEU A 506 5.79 0.87 18.74
CA LEU A 506 5.00 1.84 19.51
C LEU A 506 5.50 1.94 20.96
N VAL A 507 5.78 0.80 21.60
CA VAL A 507 6.38 0.77 22.95
C VAL A 507 7.76 1.43 22.93
N ASP A 508 8.58 1.10 21.94
CA ASP A 508 9.92 1.69 21.75
C ASP A 508 9.85 3.21 21.52
N ALA A 509 8.92 3.67 20.69
CA ALA A 509 8.70 5.09 20.44
C ALA A 509 8.17 5.83 21.67
N TYR A 510 7.30 5.22 22.46
CA TYR A 510 6.85 5.78 23.74
C TYR A 510 8.05 5.95 24.69
N ALA A 511 8.86 4.92 24.82
CA ALA A 511 10.08 4.96 25.63
C ALA A 511 11.02 6.10 25.25
N ASP A 512 11.15 6.37 23.95
CA ASP A 512 12.04 7.43 23.44
C ASP A 512 11.44 8.85 23.49
N ILE A 513 10.12 9.00 23.59
CA ILE A 513 9.44 10.30 23.50
C ILE A 513 8.88 10.76 24.85
N TYR A 514 8.34 9.84 25.65
CA TYR A 514 7.55 10.15 26.84
C TYR A 514 8.12 9.60 28.15
N ALA A 515 8.96 8.55 28.10
CA ALA A 515 9.51 7.96 29.31
C ALA A 515 10.72 8.74 29.82
N ASP A 516 10.87 8.81 31.15
CA ASP A 516 12.07 9.34 31.75
C ASP A 516 13.29 8.41 31.57
N ASP A 517 14.49 8.98 31.65
CA ASP A 517 15.76 8.27 31.56
C ASP A 517 16.62 8.59 32.82
N ILE A 518 15.97 8.76 33.98
CA ILE A 518 16.58 9.19 35.23
C ILE A 518 16.74 7.98 36.17
N GLY A 519 17.91 7.85 36.78
CA GLY A 519 18.22 6.80 37.74
C GLY A 519 18.93 5.58 37.17
N THR A 520 19.26 4.62 38.03
CA THR A 520 19.99 3.39 37.66
C THR A 520 19.13 2.40 36.88
N ARG A 521 17.81 2.47 37.03
CA ARG A 521 16.83 1.75 36.26
C ARG A 521 15.64 2.66 35.98
N SER A 522 15.62 3.22 34.79
CA SER A 522 14.60 4.18 34.34
C SER A 522 13.39 3.47 33.73
N THR A 523 12.24 4.15 33.67
CA THR A 523 11.05 3.69 32.94
C THR A 523 11.40 3.26 31.51
N LYS A 524 12.27 4.03 30.84
CA LYS A 524 12.80 3.72 29.52
C LYS A 524 13.54 2.37 29.50
N GLY A 525 14.37 2.08 30.49
CA GLY A 525 15.10 0.83 30.62
C GLY A 525 14.16 -0.37 30.74
N VAL A 526 13.15 -0.27 31.63
CA VAL A 526 12.13 -1.34 31.80
C VAL A 526 11.37 -1.60 30.49
N LEU A 527 10.98 -0.55 29.77
CA LEU A 527 10.28 -0.69 28.49
C LEU A 527 11.13 -1.37 27.42
N LYS A 528 12.44 -1.06 27.36
CA LYS A 528 13.37 -1.75 26.43
C LYS A 528 13.49 -3.24 26.77
N ASP A 529 13.60 -3.60 28.04
CA ASP A 529 13.62 -5.02 28.46
C ASP A 529 12.33 -5.76 28.07
N ILE A 530 11.16 -5.10 28.16
CA ILE A 530 9.89 -5.69 27.73
C ILE A 530 9.86 -5.88 26.21
N VAL A 531 10.41 -4.94 25.42
CA VAL A 531 10.49 -5.05 23.95
C VAL A 531 11.31 -6.26 23.51
N ASP A 532 12.29 -6.65 24.29
CA ASP A 532 13.19 -7.79 24.00
C ASP A 532 12.63 -9.15 24.47
N LEU A 533 11.45 -9.20 25.11
CA LEU A 533 10.83 -10.46 25.51
C LEU A 533 10.23 -11.23 24.32
N PRO A 534 10.29 -12.56 24.33
CA PRO A 534 9.60 -13.40 23.34
C PRO A 534 8.07 -13.33 23.51
N ILE A 535 7.33 -13.40 22.39
CA ILE A 535 5.86 -13.39 22.39
C ILE A 535 5.32 -14.76 22.79
N SER A 536 4.54 -14.84 23.89
CA SER A 536 3.93 -16.08 24.37
C SER A 536 2.64 -15.85 25.18
N PRO A 537 1.64 -16.77 25.13
CA PRO A 537 0.35 -16.61 25.80
C PRO A 537 0.33 -16.94 27.29
N GLU A 538 1.40 -17.48 27.89
CA GLU A 538 1.53 -17.84 29.33
C GLU A 538 0.28 -18.52 29.98
N LEU A 539 -0.39 -19.41 29.27
CA LEU A 539 -1.61 -20.10 29.75
C LEU A 539 -1.35 -21.54 30.20
N LEU A 540 -0.35 -22.20 29.63
CA LEU A 540 0.08 -23.55 30.01
C LEU A 540 1.17 -23.52 31.07
N PRO A 541 1.25 -24.57 31.94
CA PRO A 541 2.32 -24.67 32.92
C PRO A 541 3.70 -24.58 32.28
N THR A 542 4.67 -23.97 32.98
CA THR A 542 6.06 -23.96 32.58
C THR A 542 6.67 -25.37 32.69
N ASP A 543 7.74 -25.66 31.95
CA ASP A 543 8.51 -26.89 32.08
C ASP A 543 9.26 -26.96 33.43
N GLU A 544 10.01 -28.07 33.65
CA GLU A 544 10.80 -28.30 34.87
C GLU A 544 11.87 -27.22 35.10
N ASN A 545 12.28 -26.48 34.05
CA ASN A 545 13.25 -25.39 34.11
C ASN A 545 12.60 -24.02 34.30
N GLY A 546 11.25 -23.94 34.33
CA GLY A 546 10.48 -22.69 34.40
C GLY A 546 10.39 -21.96 33.04
N GLU A 547 10.68 -22.66 31.92
CA GLU A 547 10.52 -22.12 30.57
C GLU A 547 9.11 -22.40 30.01
N MET A 548 8.68 -21.54 29.10
CA MET A 548 7.35 -21.64 28.48
C MET A 548 7.26 -22.83 27.52
N VAL A 549 6.28 -23.70 27.75
CA VAL A 549 6.06 -24.91 26.93
C VAL A 549 5.41 -24.60 25.58
N GLN A 550 4.65 -23.52 25.48
CA GLN A 550 3.91 -23.17 24.26
C GLN A 550 4.29 -21.78 23.74
N LYS A 551 4.74 -21.70 22.50
CA LYS A 551 4.86 -20.44 21.77
C LYS A 551 3.66 -20.28 20.83
N THR A 552 3.02 -19.13 20.82
CA THR A 552 1.88 -18.82 19.95
C THR A 552 2.22 -19.12 18.49
N GLU A 553 3.39 -18.71 18.04
CA GLU A 553 3.84 -18.88 16.66
C GLU A 553 4.04 -20.33 16.23
N GLU A 554 4.28 -21.27 17.17
CA GLU A 554 4.34 -22.70 16.86
C GLU A 554 2.95 -23.28 16.53
N SER A 555 1.89 -22.69 17.10
CA SER A 555 0.51 -23.15 16.89
C SER A 555 -0.15 -22.56 15.65
N ILE A 556 0.08 -21.29 15.37
CA ILE A 556 -0.62 -20.57 14.29
C ILE A 556 0.31 -20.12 13.14
N GLY A 557 1.62 -20.16 13.32
CA GLY A 557 2.61 -19.56 12.43
C GLY A 557 3.00 -18.13 12.85
N LYS A 558 4.04 -17.59 12.21
CA LYS A 558 4.61 -16.27 12.57
C LYS A 558 3.65 -15.12 12.30
N TYR A 559 3.55 -14.20 13.24
CA TYR A 559 2.74 -12.99 13.09
C TYR A 559 3.20 -12.10 11.93
N ASP A 560 4.48 -12.10 11.59
CA ASP A 560 5.01 -11.40 10.41
C ASP A 560 4.28 -11.82 9.12
N LEU A 561 4.06 -13.11 8.94
CA LEU A 561 3.30 -13.66 7.80
C LEU A 561 1.81 -13.30 7.90
N HIS A 562 1.20 -13.41 9.07
CA HIS A 562 -0.22 -13.10 9.26
C HIS A 562 -0.52 -11.64 8.99
N ASP A 563 0.31 -10.71 9.45
CA ASP A 563 0.14 -9.28 9.20
C ASP A 563 0.34 -8.94 7.72
N PHE A 564 1.30 -9.59 7.05
CA PHE A 564 1.48 -9.49 5.61
C PHE A 564 0.22 -9.97 4.87
N PHE A 565 -0.33 -11.14 5.22
CA PHE A 565 -1.54 -11.67 4.61
C PHE A 565 -2.75 -10.77 4.87
N LEU A 566 -2.92 -10.31 6.09
CA LEU A 566 -4.01 -9.42 6.50
C LEU A 566 -4.00 -8.12 5.69
N TYR A 567 -2.83 -7.51 5.53
CA TYR A 567 -2.67 -6.30 4.73
C TYR A 567 -3.06 -6.53 3.28
N HIS A 568 -2.50 -7.56 2.64
CA HIS A 568 -2.75 -7.81 1.22
C HIS A 568 -4.19 -8.29 0.96
N TYR A 569 -4.75 -9.06 1.86
CA TYR A 569 -6.14 -9.52 1.76
C TYR A 569 -7.16 -8.39 1.92
N LEU A 570 -7.05 -7.58 2.98
CA LEU A 570 -8.04 -6.54 3.26
C LEU A 570 -7.73 -5.20 2.58
N ARG A 571 -6.49 -4.72 2.66
CA ARG A 571 -6.15 -3.42 2.08
C ARG A 571 -6.11 -3.47 0.55
N ASN A 572 -5.48 -4.49 0.00
CA ASN A 572 -5.28 -4.60 -1.44
C ASN A 572 -6.35 -5.45 -2.15
N GLY A 573 -7.07 -6.33 -1.43
CA GLY A 573 -8.12 -7.18 -1.99
C GLY A 573 -7.58 -8.34 -2.83
N PHE A 574 -6.35 -8.81 -2.55
CA PHE A 574 -5.70 -9.85 -3.33
C PHE A 574 -6.24 -11.25 -3.02
N GLY A 575 -6.22 -12.11 -4.04
CA GLY A 575 -6.51 -13.54 -3.90
C GLY A 575 -5.34 -14.33 -3.30
N ARG A 576 -5.64 -15.57 -2.84
CA ARG A 576 -4.70 -16.47 -2.17
C ARG A 576 -3.40 -16.69 -2.96
N GLU A 577 -3.50 -16.98 -4.25
CA GLU A 577 -2.34 -17.31 -5.09
C GLU A 577 -1.38 -16.12 -5.23
N LYS A 578 -1.93 -14.91 -5.41
CA LYS A 578 -1.13 -13.68 -5.47
C LYS A 578 -0.47 -13.38 -4.13
N ILE A 579 -1.19 -13.54 -3.01
CA ILE A 579 -0.61 -13.34 -1.67
C ILE A 579 0.54 -14.32 -1.43
N LEU A 580 0.39 -15.59 -1.81
CA LEU A 580 1.44 -16.60 -1.69
C LEU A 580 2.68 -16.22 -2.51
N ALA A 581 2.49 -15.83 -3.77
CA ALA A 581 3.59 -15.42 -4.65
C ALA A 581 4.34 -14.19 -4.10
N LEU A 582 3.62 -13.19 -3.60
CA LEU A 582 4.22 -11.99 -3.00
C LEU A 582 4.93 -12.30 -1.68
N ALA A 583 4.37 -13.19 -0.86
CA ALA A 583 4.99 -13.60 0.40
C ALA A 583 6.30 -14.37 0.18
N ALA A 584 6.39 -15.21 -0.85
CA ALA A 584 7.62 -15.90 -1.22
C ALA A 584 8.76 -14.92 -1.61
N ILE A 585 8.42 -13.78 -2.20
CA ILE A 585 9.39 -12.71 -2.48
C ILE A 585 9.74 -11.92 -1.21
N ALA A 586 8.73 -11.61 -0.39
CA ALA A 586 8.91 -10.80 0.81
C ALA A 586 9.71 -11.52 1.91
N PHE A 587 9.59 -12.85 1.99
CA PHE A 587 10.22 -13.70 3.01
C PHE A 587 11.12 -14.79 2.40
N PRO A 588 12.21 -14.43 1.73
CA PRO A 588 13.05 -15.37 0.97
C PRO A 588 13.75 -16.42 1.86
N ASN A 589 13.80 -16.21 3.17
CA ASN A 589 14.40 -17.12 4.14
C ASN A 589 13.39 -18.07 4.79
N VAL A 590 12.12 -18.03 4.37
CA VAL A 590 11.06 -18.93 4.84
C VAL A 590 10.69 -19.87 3.70
N GLU A 591 10.63 -21.17 4.00
CA GLU A 591 10.23 -22.16 3.01
C GLU A 591 8.81 -21.92 2.49
N VAL A 592 8.61 -22.02 1.17
CA VAL A 592 7.31 -21.75 0.54
C VAL A 592 6.20 -22.63 1.12
N SER A 593 6.50 -23.86 1.48
CA SER A 593 5.56 -24.78 2.13
C SER A 593 5.12 -24.31 3.52
N GLU A 594 6.01 -23.66 4.28
CA GLU A 594 5.68 -23.02 5.58
C GLU A 594 4.79 -21.81 5.35
N ILE A 595 5.11 -20.95 4.36
CA ILE A 595 4.29 -19.79 3.98
C ILE A 595 2.88 -20.26 3.58
N GLU A 596 2.78 -21.29 2.75
CA GLU A 596 1.51 -21.82 2.26
C GLU A 596 0.66 -22.39 3.42
N LYS A 597 1.26 -23.20 4.30
CA LYS A 597 0.58 -23.74 5.49
C LYS A 597 0.05 -22.62 6.39
N THR A 598 0.86 -21.58 6.62
CA THR A 598 0.47 -20.44 7.46
C THR A 598 -0.64 -19.62 6.78
N LEU A 599 -0.60 -19.46 5.46
CA LEU A 599 -1.65 -18.79 4.68
C LEU A 599 -2.98 -19.56 4.75
N ASP A 600 -2.96 -20.89 4.68
CA ASP A 600 -4.16 -21.72 4.85
C ASP A 600 -4.74 -21.60 6.25
N THR A 601 -3.88 -21.56 7.27
CA THR A 601 -4.26 -21.28 8.65
C THR A 601 -4.91 -19.90 8.78
N PHE A 602 -4.33 -18.87 8.15
CA PHE A 602 -4.89 -17.52 8.12
C PHE A 602 -6.29 -17.52 7.51
N TYR A 603 -6.48 -18.08 6.31
CA TYR A 603 -7.78 -18.10 5.63
C TYR A 603 -8.84 -18.88 6.42
N TRP A 604 -8.46 -20.03 7.00
CA TRP A 604 -9.35 -20.82 7.81
C TRP A 604 -9.80 -20.07 9.06
N ARG A 605 -8.86 -19.52 9.83
CA ARG A 605 -9.17 -18.77 11.06
C ARG A 605 -9.90 -17.48 10.76
N PHE A 606 -9.45 -16.71 9.78
CA PHE A 606 -10.09 -15.45 9.41
C PHE A 606 -11.57 -15.62 9.08
N ARG A 607 -11.96 -16.73 8.49
CA ARG A 607 -13.36 -17.02 8.16
C ARG A 607 -14.12 -17.62 9.32
N THR A 608 -13.64 -18.70 9.90
CA THR A 608 -14.36 -19.46 10.93
C THR A 608 -14.47 -18.73 12.26
N GLN A 609 -13.61 -17.77 12.53
CA GLN A 609 -13.62 -16.99 13.77
C GLN A 609 -14.37 -15.64 13.65
N GLN A 610 -15.13 -15.42 12.58
CA GLN A 610 -15.87 -14.17 12.37
C GLN A 610 -16.85 -13.87 13.52
N PHE A 611 -17.46 -14.86 14.13
CA PHE A 611 -18.38 -14.68 15.25
C PHE A 611 -17.74 -13.92 16.44
N LYS A 612 -16.43 -14.08 16.65
CA LYS A 612 -15.68 -13.32 17.66
C LYS A 612 -15.56 -11.85 17.28
N ARG A 613 -15.31 -11.57 16.01
CA ARG A 613 -15.21 -10.18 15.51
C ARG A 613 -16.56 -9.45 15.49
N SER A 614 -17.66 -10.17 15.40
CA SER A 614 -19.01 -9.58 15.42
C SER A 614 -19.31 -8.83 16.71
N CYS A 615 -18.64 -9.16 17.82
CA CYS A 615 -18.85 -8.56 19.13
C CYS A 615 -17.58 -7.93 19.74
N ILE A 616 -16.60 -7.53 18.91
CA ILE A 616 -15.41 -6.84 19.44
C ILE A 616 -15.76 -5.50 20.07
N PRO A 617 -15.02 -5.10 21.12
CA PRO A 617 -15.17 -3.78 21.75
C PRO A 617 -14.97 -2.62 20.77
N ASP A 618 -15.45 -1.44 21.16
CA ASP A 618 -15.15 -0.20 20.47
C ASP A 618 -13.67 0.16 20.60
N GLY A 619 -13.12 0.76 19.53
CA GLY A 619 -11.77 1.29 19.51
C GLY A 619 -11.50 2.03 18.21
N VAL A 620 -10.44 2.83 18.18
CA VAL A 620 -10.15 3.68 17.00
C VAL A 620 -9.49 2.92 15.86
N LYS A 621 -9.90 3.26 14.65
CA LYS A 621 -9.16 2.90 13.45
C LYS A 621 -7.93 3.80 13.32
N ILE A 622 -6.74 3.22 13.30
CA ILE A 622 -5.48 3.96 13.20
C ILE A 622 -4.80 3.86 11.83
N GLY A 623 -5.01 2.78 11.12
CA GLY A 623 -4.38 2.50 9.84
C GLY A 623 -5.38 2.28 8.69
N SER A 624 -4.87 1.77 7.57
CA SER A 624 -5.69 1.47 6.38
C SER A 624 -6.52 0.18 6.48
N VAL A 625 -6.31 -0.61 7.55
CA VAL A 625 -7.03 -1.87 7.83
C VAL A 625 -7.70 -1.77 9.19
N ALA A 626 -8.97 -2.13 9.27
CA ALA A 626 -9.71 -2.29 10.51
C ALA A 626 -10.67 -3.48 10.41
N LEU A 627 -10.97 -4.11 11.53
CA LEU A 627 -11.81 -5.32 11.61
C LEU A 627 -13.17 -5.05 12.24
N SER A 628 -13.47 -3.79 12.56
CA SER A 628 -14.72 -3.43 13.21
C SER A 628 -15.92 -3.74 12.31
N PRO A 629 -16.92 -4.52 12.79
CA PRO A 629 -18.16 -4.78 12.05
C PRO A 629 -19.04 -3.53 11.91
N ARG A 630 -18.74 -2.48 12.67
CA ARG A 630 -19.38 -1.16 12.59
C ARG A 630 -18.72 -0.25 11.55
N GLY A 631 -17.55 -0.66 11.01
CA GLY A 631 -16.73 0.12 10.09
C GLY A 631 -16.35 -0.64 8.82
N ASP A 632 -15.08 -0.97 8.67
CA ASP A 632 -14.47 -1.43 7.42
C ASP A 632 -14.85 -2.86 7.01
N LEU A 633 -15.08 -3.77 7.97
CA LEU A 633 -15.27 -5.18 7.69
C LEU A 633 -16.64 -5.67 8.16
N ARG A 634 -17.53 -5.91 7.22
CA ARG A 634 -18.88 -6.42 7.46
C ARG A 634 -19.03 -7.80 6.85
N LEU A 635 -18.72 -8.82 7.61
CA LEU A 635 -18.87 -10.22 7.22
C LEU A 635 -19.96 -10.90 8.03
N PRO A 636 -20.72 -11.84 7.44
CA PRO A 636 -21.64 -12.69 8.20
C PRO A 636 -20.84 -13.62 9.13
N SER A 637 -21.40 -13.90 10.31
CA SER A 637 -20.75 -14.78 11.30
C SER A 637 -20.69 -16.25 10.85
N ASP A 638 -21.52 -16.63 9.90
CA ASP A 638 -21.71 -18.01 9.44
C ASP A 638 -20.93 -18.32 8.15
N LEU A 639 -19.81 -17.64 7.92
CA LEU A 639 -18.96 -17.91 6.76
C LEU A 639 -18.44 -19.35 6.79
N MET A 640 -18.86 -20.12 5.79
CA MET A 640 -18.39 -21.49 5.61
C MET A 640 -16.91 -21.53 5.19
N LYS A 641 -16.24 -22.66 5.45
CA LYS A 641 -14.93 -22.95 4.86
C LYS A 641 -15.04 -22.77 3.35
N MET A 642 -14.21 -21.95 2.75
CA MET A 642 -13.86 -22.11 1.34
C MET A 642 -12.67 -23.07 1.26
N TYR A 643 -12.75 -23.96 0.32
CA TYR A 643 -11.86 -25.10 0.05
C TYR A 643 -10.42 -24.70 -0.16
#